data_da234d1c4c03d3ad95b6d99c3ff998c9
#
_entry.id   da234d1c4c03d3ad95b6d99c3ff998c9
#
_cell.length_a   1.000
_cell.length_b   1.000
_cell.length_c   1.000
_cell.angle_alpha   90.00
_cell.angle_beta   90.00
_cell.angle_gamma   90.00
#
_symmetry.space_group_name_H-M   'P 1'
#
loop_
_entity.id
_entity.type
_entity.pdbx_description
1 polymer ?
#
loop_
_entity_poly.entity_id
_entity_poly.type
_entity_poly.pdbx_seq_one_letter_code
_entity_poly.pdbx_strand_id
1 'polypeptide(L)'
;MLWRSFFLIFLNERGLFTNLSEIKNPEDIKNFSKKELATLAQEIREKIISTVGKNGGHLASNLGVVELTIALFRSFNQKNDAIIWDVSHQCYAHKLLTGRFEKFDGLRNHGGISGFTKMAESPYDYFDNGHASTSISSGLGLLTARTLLDNHKEGNNSESGKVVAVIGDGALTGGLAFEGLCHAGQLQKNLIIVLNDNQMSIGRNNGTFSRYLSRITMSSQYQSIRNGIDNFANKIPLINKFLPKFIYKFKRGLKGLFLANNMFVEFGYEYVGPLNGHDIHEMELVLNRVKKLNKPVVVHVITRKGKGYKPAEKDPQKFHGIGPFSIEDGSVKGPVELTYTDVFSNEMVALGEKNKKIVCITAAMAKGTGLDAFSRHYPERFFDVGIAEEHAVTFAGGLAKGGLIPVVAIYSTFIQRSIDQIIHDVALPNFHVIFMLDRSGAVPNDGETHQGIFDIALMRSIPNLTILSPASAFELKTMLDAAIDMKGPVVIRYPKLVCSEELDCFRAALDLGKGILIKASDLKSDSKSKSTSKKSCTLLITTGSMINETTSAAISLKAKGISADIYNLRYIKPIDEEYLVSICKGYKKIVIVEDGVKQGGIGEYIEGVLLKAKLKDIKVLGFPQSFISQGTRAEVLKDAHLSAQDIKNAGI
;
A
#
# COMPACT_ATOMS: atom_id res chain seq x y z
N MET A 1 -36.68 -0.21 -2.72
CA MET A 1 -37.03 -1.19 -1.67
C MET A 1 -37.89 -2.35 -2.18
N LEU A 2 -38.94 -2.15 -2.94
CA LEU A 2 -39.84 -3.22 -3.41
C LEU A 2 -39.20 -4.26 -4.35
N TRP A 3 -38.24 -3.91 -5.20
CA TRP A 3 -37.55 -4.85 -6.09
C TRP A 3 -36.62 -5.82 -5.33
N ARG A 4 -36.04 -5.40 -4.21
CA ARG A 4 -35.20 -6.25 -3.34
C ARG A 4 -36.02 -7.33 -2.64
N SER A 5 -37.22 -6.98 -2.18
CA SER A 5 -38.13 -7.94 -1.52
C SER A 5 -38.69 -8.97 -2.51
N PHE A 6 -38.96 -8.57 -3.74
CA PHE A 6 -39.46 -9.50 -4.79
C PHE A 6 -38.38 -10.48 -5.24
N PHE A 7 -37.14 -10.05 -5.38
CA PHE A 7 -36.02 -10.91 -5.77
C PHE A 7 -35.65 -11.90 -4.65
N LEU A 8 -35.71 -11.46 -3.40
CA LEU A 8 -35.49 -12.30 -2.21
C LEU A 8 -36.61 -13.36 -2.02
N ILE A 9 -37.88 -13.01 -2.29
CA ILE A 9 -39.00 -13.95 -2.21
C ILE A 9 -38.90 -15.03 -3.31
N PHE A 10 -38.52 -14.68 -4.53
CA PHE A 10 -38.37 -15.62 -5.65
C PHE A 10 -37.21 -16.62 -5.49
N LEU A 11 -36.18 -16.26 -4.72
CA LEU A 11 -35.02 -17.14 -4.43
C LEU A 11 -35.30 -18.03 -3.21
N ASN A 12 -36.11 -17.59 -2.24
CA ASN A 12 -36.46 -18.36 -1.05
C ASN A 12 -37.30 -19.60 -1.36
N GLU A 13 -38.10 -19.57 -2.43
CA GLU A 13 -38.92 -20.73 -2.85
C GLU A 13 -38.11 -21.88 -3.48
N ARG A 14 -36.80 -21.70 -3.77
CA ARG A 14 -35.94 -22.72 -4.39
C ARG A 14 -34.89 -23.35 -3.48
N GLY A 15 -34.87 -23.07 -2.16
CA GLY A 15 -33.93 -23.69 -1.21
C GLY A 15 -32.46 -23.45 -1.58
N LEU A 16 -32.08 -22.27 -2.08
CA LEU A 16 -30.80 -21.97 -2.70
C LEU A 16 -29.95 -20.93 -1.93
N PHE A 17 -30.26 -20.67 -0.66
CA PHE A 17 -29.44 -19.75 0.13
C PHE A 17 -28.33 -20.53 0.86
N THR A 18 -27.10 -20.27 0.48
CA THR A 18 -25.97 -20.36 1.41
C THR A 18 -25.99 -19.04 2.20
N ASN A 19 -26.17 -19.10 3.49
CA ASN A 19 -26.22 -17.88 4.29
C ASN A 19 -24.78 -17.52 4.67
N LEU A 20 -24.14 -16.59 3.92
CA LEU A 20 -22.78 -16.12 4.19
C LEU A 20 -22.60 -15.68 5.66
N SER A 21 -23.66 -15.18 6.31
CA SER A 21 -23.63 -14.77 7.72
C SER A 21 -23.46 -15.94 8.69
N GLU A 22 -23.78 -17.16 8.27
CA GLU A 22 -23.66 -18.38 9.09
C GLU A 22 -22.25 -18.96 9.06
N ILE A 23 -21.41 -18.57 8.10
CA ILE A 23 -20.02 -19.03 7.98
C ILE A 23 -19.18 -18.38 9.08
N LYS A 24 -18.71 -19.18 10.04
CA LYS A 24 -17.88 -18.74 11.16
C LYS A 24 -16.42 -19.16 11.01
N ASN A 25 -16.17 -20.19 10.24
CA ASN A 25 -14.81 -20.69 9.98
C ASN A 25 -14.72 -21.38 8.61
N PRO A 26 -13.51 -21.56 8.05
CA PRO A 26 -13.32 -22.18 6.74
C PRO A 26 -13.85 -23.62 6.58
N GLU A 27 -14.03 -24.35 7.69
CA GLU A 27 -14.53 -25.74 7.66
C GLU A 27 -16.00 -25.79 7.23
N ASP A 28 -16.78 -24.72 7.48
CA ASP A 28 -18.21 -24.66 7.20
C ASP A 28 -18.53 -24.85 5.70
N ILE A 29 -17.60 -24.49 4.81
CA ILE A 29 -17.77 -24.59 3.36
C ILE A 29 -17.27 -25.91 2.75
N LYS A 30 -16.66 -26.81 3.54
CA LYS A 30 -16.01 -28.04 3.02
C LYS A 30 -16.97 -28.96 2.27
N ASN A 31 -18.21 -29.04 2.73
CA ASN A 31 -19.22 -29.95 2.18
C ASN A 31 -20.17 -29.29 1.16
N PHE A 32 -19.98 -28.00 0.85
CA PHE A 32 -20.85 -27.30 -0.09
C PHE A 32 -20.78 -27.92 -1.49
N SER A 33 -21.94 -28.11 -2.12
CA SER A 33 -22.07 -28.53 -3.50
C SER A 33 -21.57 -27.42 -4.46
N LYS A 34 -21.33 -27.78 -5.71
CA LYS A 34 -20.91 -26.82 -6.76
C LYS A 34 -21.88 -25.64 -6.89
N LYS A 35 -23.19 -25.88 -6.69
CA LYS A 35 -24.22 -24.85 -6.80
C LYS A 35 -24.17 -23.90 -5.61
N GLU A 36 -24.03 -24.43 -4.39
CA GLU A 36 -23.87 -23.64 -3.16
C GLU A 36 -22.60 -22.78 -3.22
N LEU A 37 -21.48 -23.31 -3.73
CA LEU A 37 -20.25 -22.53 -3.88
C LEU A 37 -20.40 -21.38 -4.89
N ALA A 38 -21.16 -21.56 -5.96
CA ALA A 38 -21.45 -20.49 -6.91
C ALA A 38 -22.31 -19.38 -6.29
N THR A 39 -23.32 -19.76 -5.48
CA THR A 39 -24.15 -18.82 -4.73
C THR A 39 -23.31 -18.07 -3.68
N LEU A 40 -22.49 -18.79 -2.91
CA LEU A 40 -21.58 -18.20 -1.93
C LEU A 40 -20.63 -17.17 -2.57
N ALA A 41 -20.04 -17.49 -3.73
CA ALA A 41 -19.17 -16.56 -4.44
C ALA A 41 -19.90 -15.26 -4.83
N GLN A 42 -21.19 -15.35 -5.18
CA GLN A 42 -22.00 -14.19 -5.50
C GLN A 42 -22.34 -13.36 -4.24
N GLU A 43 -22.73 -14.00 -3.13
CA GLU A 43 -23.01 -13.35 -1.85
C GLU A 43 -21.77 -12.60 -1.31
N ILE A 44 -20.59 -13.22 -1.40
CA ILE A 44 -19.31 -12.58 -1.04
C ILE A 44 -19.08 -11.32 -1.88
N ARG A 45 -19.30 -11.37 -3.20
CA ARG A 45 -19.15 -10.20 -4.06
C ARG A 45 -20.10 -9.07 -3.69
N GLU A 46 -21.37 -9.38 -3.48
CA GLU A 46 -22.38 -8.40 -3.10
C GLU A 46 -22.04 -7.73 -1.77
N LYS A 47 -21.60 -8.51 -0.77
CA LYS A 47 -21.15 -7.97 0.52
C LYS A 47 -19.93 -7.06 0.35
N ILE A 48 -18.93 -7.46 -0.43
CA ILE A 48 -17.74 -6.64 -0.72
C ILE A 48 -18.14 -5.34 -1.43
N ILE A 49 -18.94 -5.42 -2.50
CA ILE A 49 -19.37 -4.22 -3.26
C ILE A 49 -20.15 -3.26 -2.36
N SER A 50 -21.09 -3.78 -1.56
CA SER A 50 -21.92 -2.94 -0.69
C SER A 50 -21.09 -2.25 0.40
N THR A 51 -20.14 -2.96 1.00
CA THR A 51 -19.29 -2.40 2.07
C THR A 51 -18.29 -1.40 1.51
N VAL A 52 -17.58 -1.76 0.43
CA VAL A 52 -16.59 -0.86 -0.19
C VAL A 52 -17.27 0.36 -0.83
N GLY A 53 -18.50 0.23 -1.34
CA GLY A 53 -19.28 1.37 -1.83
C GLY A 53 -19.55 2.44 -0.76
N LYS A 54 -19.64 2.03 0.52
CA LYS A 54 -19.84 2.92 1.68
C LYS A 54 -18.53 3.47 2.24
N ASN A 55 -17.56 2.57 2.45
CA ASN A 55 -16.34 2.87 3.24
C ASN A 55 -15.14 3.22 2.36
N GLY A 56 -15.21 2.95 1.07
CA GLY A 56 -14.03 2.89 0.22
C GLY A 56 -13.19 1.61 0.47
N GLY A 57 -12.17 1.39 -0.35
CA GLY A 57 -11.26 0.26 -0.20
C GLY A 57 -10.76 -0.32 -1.51
N HIS A 58 -10.18 -1.52 -1.44
CA HIS A 58 -9.64 -2.24 -2.60
C HIS A 58 -10.72 -3.13 -3.21
N LEU A 59 -11.43 -2.66 -4.25
CA LEU A 59 -12.56 -3.39 -4.81
C LEU A 59 -12.14 -4.41 -5.88
N ALA A 60 -11.47 -3.93 -6.93
CA ALA A 60 -11.23 -4.74 -8.13
C ALA A 60 -10.39 -5.99 -7.85
N SER A 61 -9.37 -5.87 -6.99
CA SER A 61 -8.49 -6.98 -6.59
C SER A 61 -9.26 -8.05 -5.81
N ASN A 62 -10.15 -7.64 -4.89
CA ASN A 62 -10.96 -8.54 -4.09
C ASN A 62 -11.99 -9.32 -4.92
N LEU A 63 -12.68 -8.65 -5.83
CA LEU A 63 -13.66 -9.30 -6.71
C LEU A 63 -13.01 -10.34 -7.64
N GLY A 64 -11.74 -10.14 -7.97
CA GLY A 64 -10.98 -11.04 -8.83
C GLY A 64 -10.58 -12.38 -8.17
N VAL A 65 -10.51 -12.46 -6.84
CA VAL A 65 -9.97 -13.64 -6.14
C VAL A 65 -11.00 -14.38 -5.29
N VAL A 66 -12.28 -14.14 -5.46
CA VAL A 66 -13.34 -14.77 -4.65
C VAL A 66 -13.31 -16.29 -4.81
N GLU A 67 -13.36 -16.80 -6.05
CA GLU A 67 -13.32 -18.24 -6.31
C GLU A 67 -11.97 -18.87 -5.92
N LEU A 68 -10.86 -18.15 -6.13
CA LEU A 68 -9.54 -18.59 -5.68
C LEU A 68 -9.50 -18.78 -4.16
N THR A 69 -10.06 -17.83 -3.41
CA THR A 69 -10.11 -17.91 -1.94
C THR A 69 -10.94 -19.10 -1.48
N ILE A 70 -12.12 -19.32 -2.09
CA ILE A 70 -12.97 -20.48 -1.81
C ILE A 70 -12.22 -21.79 -2.09
N ALA A 71 -11.57 -21.91 -3.24
CA ALA A 71 -10.83 -23.10 -3.62
C ALA A 71 -9.66 -23.41 -2.67
N LEU A 72 -8.93 -22.37 -2.23
CA LEU A 72 -7.87 -22.50 -1.23
C LEU A 72 -8.43 -23.05 0.09
N PHE A 73 -9.51 -22.45 0.59
CA PHE A 73 -10.10 -22.85 1.86
C PHE A 73 -10.71 -24.27 1.81
N ARG A 74 -11.22 -24.69 0.67
CA ARG A 74 -11.69 -26.07 0.49
C ARG A 74 -10.56 -27.09 0.39
N SER A 75 -9.42 -26.70 -0.18
CA SER A 75 -8.29 -27.60 -0.43
C SER A 75 -7.37 -27.76 0.79
N PHE A 76 -7.20 -26.70 1.59
CA PHE A 76 -6.29 -26.67 2.74
C PHE A 76 -7.06 -26.68 4.07
N ASN A 77 -6.46 -27.27 5.11
CA ASN A 77 -7.02 -27.27 6.45
C ASN A 77 -6.45 -26.09 7.25
N GLN A 78 -7.25 -25.03 7.39
CA GLN A 78 -6.80 -23.79 8.00
C GLN A 78 -6.42 -23.91 9.50
N LYS A 79 -6.73 -25.02 10.16
CA LYS A 79 -6.25 -25.28 11.54
C LYS A 79 -4.75 -25.56 11.56
N ASN A 80 -4.21 -26.19 10.50
CA ASN A 80 -2.82 -26.62 10.42
C ASN A 80 -2.06 -25.90 9.28
N ASP A 81 -2.75 -25.67 8.14
CA ASP A 81 -2.16 -25.08 6.95
C ASP A 81 -2.21 -23.55 7.03
N ALA A 82 -1.17 -22.86 6.57
CA ALA A 82 -1.09 -21.41 6.54
C ALA A 82 -1.30 -20.89 5.13
N ILE A 83 -2.19 -19.91 4.96
CA ILE A 83 -2.34 -19.15 3.71
C ILE A 83 -1.87 -17.71 3.98
N ILE A 84 -0.83 -17.28 3.28
CA ILE A 84 -0.20 -15.97 3.41
C ILE A 84 -0.49 -15.17 2.16
N TRP A 85 -1.19 -14.05 2.32
CA TRP A 85 -1.55 -13.14 1.24
C TRP A 85 -0.47 -12.06 1.09
N ASP A 86 0.16 -11.99 -0.08
CA ASP A 86 1.08 -10.89 -0.40
C ASP A 86 0.32 -9.56 -0.48
N VAL A 87 0.86 -8.48 0.07
CA VAL A 87 0.14 -7.20 0.27
C VAL A 87 -1.10 -7.37 1.15
N SER A 88 -1.89 -8.38 0.89
CA SER A 88 -3.18 -8.73 1.48
C SER A 88 -4.34 -7.74 1.22
N HIS A 89 -4.17 -6.77 0.33
CA HIS A 89 -5.26 -5.89 -0.10
C HIS A 89 -6.43 -6.63 -0.80
N GLN A 90 -6.24 -7.89 -1.17
CA GLN A 90 -7.23 -8.79 -1.76
C GLN A 90 -7.83 -9.81 -0.76
N CYS A 91 -7.75 -9.54 0.56
CA CYS A 91 -8.12 -10.51 1.61
C CYS A 91 -9.60 -10.43 2.08
N TYR A 92 -10.47 -9.69 1.39
CA TYR A 92 -11.84 -9.46 1.89
C TYR A 92 -12.68 -10.75 1.90
N ALA A 93 -12.57 -11.59 0.86
CA ALA A 93 -13.20 -12.90 0.86
C ALA A 93 -12.62 -13.81 1.96
N HIS A 94 -11.31 -13.75 2.21
CA HIS A 94 -10.67 -14.44 3.34
C HIS A 94 -11.25 -13.99 4.69
N LYS A 95 -11.44 -12.67 4.91
CA LYS A 95 -12.06 -12.16 6.14
C LYS A 95 -13.49 -12.66 6.31
N LEU A 96 -14.30 -12.64 5.27
CA LEU A 96 -15.68 -13.11 5.30
C LEU A 96 -15.78 -14.61 5.61
N LEU A 97 -14.92 -15.44 5.00
CA LEU A 97 -14.89 -16.89 5.20
C LEU A 97 -14.21 -17.33 6.51
N THR A 98 -13.64 -16.40 7.28
CA THR A 98 -13.04 -16.64 8.60
C THR A 98 -13.84 -15.99 9.73
N GLY A 99 -15.17 -15.87 9.58
CA GLY A 99 -16.11 -15.50 10.63
C GLY A 99 -16.19 -14.00 10.94
N ARG A 100 -15.71 -13.13 10.07
CA ARG A 100 -15.73 -11.67 10.27
C ARG A 100 -16.91 -10.97 9.57
N PHE A 101 -17.97 -11.70 9.20
CA PHE A 101 -19.13 -11.15 8.48
C PHE A 101 -19.79 -9.99 9.23
N GLU A 102 -20.07 -10.15 10.53
CA GLU A 102 -20.72 -9.15 11.37
C GLU A 102 -19.88 -7.86 11.52
N LYS A 103 -18.54 -8.02 11.56
CA LYS A 103 -17.59 -6.91 11.69
C LYS A 103 -17.27 -6.25 10.34
N PHE A 104 -17.69 -6.87 9.24
CA PHE A 104 -17.24 -6.47 7.90
C PHE A 104 -17.77 -5.09 7.47
N ASP A 105 -18.92 -4.65 7.99
CA ASP A 105 -19.43 -3.30 7.73
C ASP A 105 -18.55 -2.19 8.33
N GLY A 106 -17.72 -2.52 9.33
CA GLY A 106 -16.69 -1.66 9.90
C GLY A 106 -15.34 -1.70 9.17
N LEU A 107 -15.25 -2.34 8.00
CA LEU A 107 -14.01 -2.46 7.23
C LEU A 107 -13.36 -1.09 7.00
N ARG A 108 -12.07 -0.94 7.37
CA ARG A 108 -11.25 0.28 7.25
C ARG A 108 -11.71 1.48 8.06
N ASN A 109 -12.74 1.35 8.88
CA ASN A 109 -13.18 2.40 9.79
C ASN A 109 -12.42 2.32 11.12
N HIS A 110 -12.37 3.42 11.84
CA HIS A 110 -11.83 3.47 13.20
C HIS A 110 -12.56 2.48 14.12
N GLY A 111 -11.81 1.69 14.89
CA GLY A 111 -12.35 0.62 15.73
C GLY A 111 -12.95 -0.57 14.98
N GLY A 112 -12.95 -0.56 13.64
CA GLY A 112 -13.38 -1.66 12.78
C GLY A 112 -12.23 -2.59 12.39
N ILE A 113 -12.48 -3.47 11.40
CA ILE A 113 -11.45 -4.36 10.87
C ILE A 113 -10.58 -3.70 9.81
N SER A 114 -9.30 -4.10 9.78
CA SER A 114 -8.31 -3.63 8.81
C SER A 114 -8.69 -3.99 7.36
N GLY A 115 -8.24 -3.18 6.40
CA GLY A 115 -8.28 -3.50 4.98
C GLY A 115 -7.28 -4.56 4.53
N PHE A 116 -6.42 -5.02 5.44
CA PHE A 116 -5.35 -6.00 5.23
C PHE A 116 -5.47 -7.13 6.25
N THR A 117 -4.69 -8.21 6.10
CA THR A 117 -4.60 -9.23 7.17
C THR A 117 -3.97 -8.62 8.42
N LYS A 118 -4.51 -8.99 9.59
CA LYS A 118 -4.05 -8.51 10.88
C LYS A 118 -4.15 -9.63 11.92
N MET A 119 -3.02 -10.04 12.48
CA MET A 119 -2.91 -11.16 13.42
C MET A 119 -3.80 -10.98 14.65
N ALA A 120 -3.97 -9.75 15.10
CA ALA A 120 -4.85 -9.43 16.23
C ALA A 120 -6.36 -9.61 15.94
N GLU A 121 -6.76 -9.72 14.67
CA GLU A 121 -8.16 -9.90 14.27
C GLU A 121 -8.59 -11.36 14.19
N SER A 122 -7.66 -12.25 13.82
CA SER A 122 -8.00 -13.64 13.52
C SER A 122 -6.77 -14.56 13.57
N PRO A 123 -6.90 -15.79 14.13
CA PRO A 123 -5.84 -16.80 14.09
C PRO A 123 -5.52 -17.30 12.68
N TYR A 124 -6.34 -16.98 11.69
CA TYR A 124 -6.12 -17.29 10.28
C TYR A 124 -5.26 -16.23 9.56
N ASP A 125 -4.98 -15.10 10.18
CA ASP A 125 -4.11 -14.05 9.65
C ASP A 125 -2.69 -14.28 10.21
N TYR A 126 -1.81 -14.89 9.42
CA TYR A 126 -0.48 -15.30 9.88
C TYR A 126 0.53 -14.14 9.97
N PHE A 127 0.28 -13.05 9.25
CA PHE A 127 1.14 -11.84 9.24
C PHE A 127 0.28 -10.59 9.06
N ASP A 128 0.74 -9.50 9.68
CA ASP A 128 0.24 -8.15 9.42
C ASP A 128 0.86 -7.65 8.11
N ASN A 129 0.16 -7.84 7.00
CA ASN A 129 0.64 -7.49 5.67
C ASN A 129 0.11 -6.12 5.21
N GLY A 130 0.75 -5.53 4.23
CA GLY A 130 0.41 -4.25 3.62
C GLY A 130 1.39 -3.86 2.52
N HIS A 131 2.66 -4.27 2.66
CA HIS A 131 3.70 -4.08 1.66
C HIS A 131 3.85 -5.32 0.77
N ALA A 132 4.14 -5.11 -0.51
CA ALA A 132 4.26 -6.17 -1.51
C ALA A 132 5.56 -6.98 -1.38
N SER A 133 5.58 -8.15 -2.02
CA SER A 133 6.76 -8.98 -2.27
C SER A 133 7.31 -9.74 -1.04
N THR A 134 6.57 -9.78 0.08
CA THR A 134 7.05 -10.36 1.35
C THR A 134 6.60 -11.81 1.56
N SER A 135 5.52 -12.25 0.92
CA SER A 135 4.83 -13.51 1.24
C SER A 135 5.67 -14.77 1.01
N ILE A 136 6.52 -14.77 0.00
CA ILE A 136 7.38 -15.92 -0.31
C ILE A 136 8.42 -16.10 0.81
N SER A 137 9.11 -15.03 1.19
CA SER A 137 10.14 -15.07 2.23
C SER A 137 9.54 -15.39 3.61
N SER A 138 8.44 -14.75 3.99
CA SER A 138 7.76 -15.03 5.26
C SER A 138 7.18 -16.45 5.29
N GLY A 139 6.61 -16.92 4.16
CA GLY A 139 6.12 -18.29 4.02
C GLY A 139 7.23 -19.33 4.12
N LEU A 140 8.38 -19.09 3.48
CA LEU A 140 9.54 -19.97 3.57
C LEU A 140 10.08 -20.03 5.00
N GLY A 141 10.16 -18.89 5.69
CA GLY A 141 10.57 -18.81 7.09
C GLY A 141 9.64 -19.63 8.00
N LEU A 142 8.32 -19.44 7.87
CA LEU A 142 7.31 -20.19 8.63
C LEU A 142 7.42 -21.70 8.38
N LEU A 143 7.51 -22.11 7.11
CA LEU A 143 7.66 -23.52 6.74
C LEU A 143 8.95 -24.13 7.30
N THR A 144 10.04 -23.38 7.26
CA THR A 144 11.34 -23.83 7.79
C THR A 144 11.26 -24.01 9.31
N ALA A 145 10.68 -23.05 10.03
CA ALA A 145 10.50 -23.16 11.48
C ALA A 145 9.65 -24.39 11.85
N ARG A 146 8.51 -24.61 11.18
CA ARG A 146 7.67 -25.80 11.40
C ARG A 146 8.47 -27.09 11.18
N THR A 147 9.21 -27.18 10.09
CA THR A 147 10.01 -28.37 9.76
C THR A 147 11.07 -28.66 10.84
N LEU A 148 11.75 -27.63 11.34
CA LEU A 148 12.78 -27.79 12.37
C LEU A 148 12.19 -28.22 13.72
N LEU A 149 11.06 -27.60 14.10
CA LEU A 149 10.39 -27.93 15.35
C LEU A 149 9.78 -29.34 15.36
N ASP A 150 9.26 -29.81 14.22
CA ASP A 150 8.72 -31.17 14.11
C ASP A 150 9.81 -32.25 14.16
N ASN A 151 11.00 -31.98 13.61
CA ASN A 151 12.14 -32.88 13.69
C ASN A 151 12.64 -33.11 15.14
N HIS A 152 12.29 -32.24 16.07
CA HIS A 152 12.63 -32.36 17.50
C HIS A 152 11.55 -33.03 18.35
N LYS A 153 10.38 -33.36 17.76
CA LYS A 153 9.32 -34.07 18.49
C LYS A 153 9.50 -35.58 18.34
N GLU A 154 10.05 -36.23 19.37
CA GLU A 154 10.11 -37.69 19.43
C GLU A 154 8.68 -38.26 19.49
N GLY A 155 8.30 -39.06 18.50
CA GLY A 155 7.17 -39.97 18.58
C GLY A 155 5.81 -39.51 18.00
N ASN A 156 5.69 -38.38 17.33
CA ASN A 156 4.41 -37.99 16.69
C ASN A 156 4.58 -37.77 15.18
N ASN A 157 3.97 -38.66 14.38
CA ASN A 157 3.79 -38.55 12.92
C ASN A 157 2.76 -37.45 12.53
N SER A 158 2.75 -36.30 13.19
CA SER A 158 1.91 -35.18 12.74
C SER A 158 2.61 -34.51 11.55
N GLU A 159 2.10 -34.73 10.35
CA GLU A 159 2.53 -33.94 9.19
C GLU A 159 2.43 -32.43 9.54
N SER A 160 3.54 -31.72 9.49
CA SER A 160 3.51 -30.25 9.60
C SER A 160 2.58 -29.67 8.53
N GLY A 161 1.72 -28.73 8.94
CA GLY A 161 0.77 -28.08 8.04
C GLY A 161 1.47 -27.43 6.85
N LYS A 162 0.82 -27.41 5.71
CA LYS A 162 1.33 -26.79 4.48
C LYS A 162 1.38 -25.27 4.61
N VAL A 163 2.29 -24.63 3.87
CA VAL A 163 2.36 -23.18 3.77
C VAL A 163 2.14 -22.77 2.31
N VAL A 164 1.18 -21.87 2.11
CA VAL A 164 0.76 -21.35 0.80
C VAL A 164 0.99 -19.86 0.78
N ALA A 165 1.87 -19.37 -0.09
CA ALA A 165 2.08 -17.96 -0.36
C ALA A 165 1.28 -17.56 -1.60
N VAL A 166 0.32 -16.64 -1.47
CA VAL A 166 -0.48 -16.13 -2.59
C VAL A 166 0.07 -14.77 -2.98
N ILE A 167 0.66 -14.68 -4.18
CA ILE A 167 1.32 -13.48 -4.67
C ILE A 167 0.77 -13.05 -6.04
N GLY A 168 0.58 -11.75 -6.24
CA GLY A 168 0.22 -11.19 -7.54
C GLY A 168 1.40 -11.08 -8.49
N ASP A 169 1.12 -11.08 -9.79
CA ASP A 169 2.10 -10.92 -10.87
C ASP A 169 2.91 -9.61 -10.73
N GLY A 170 2.27 -8.51 -10.30
CA GLY A 170 2.96 -7.25 -10.03
C GLY A 170 3.90 -7.32 -8.82
N ALA A 171 3.49 -7.95 -7.73
CA ALA A 171 4.31 -8.10 -6.53
C ALA A 171 5.51 -9.05 -6.73
N LEU A 172 5.39 -10.00 -7.67
CA LEU A 172 6.48 -10.93 -8.00
C LEU A 172 7.64 -10.24 -8.73
N THR A 173 7.46 -9.02 -9.25
CA THR A 173 8.55 -8.23 -9.86
C THR A 173 9.47 -7.56 -8.85
N GLY A 174 9.10 -7.52 -7.57
CA GLY A 174 9.93 -6.94 -6.51
C GLY A 174 11.15 -7.79 -6.18
N GLY A 175 12.28 -7.14 -5.87
CA GLY A 175 13.56 -7.80 -5.58
C GLY A 175 13.44 -8.85 -4.47
N LEU A 176 12.79 -8.53 -3.35
CA LEU A 176 12.59 -9.44 -2.23
C LEU A 176 11.81 -10.71 -2.61
N ALA A 177 10.82 -10.60 -3.50
CA ALA A 177 10.10 -11.78 -4.00
C ALA A 177 11.01 -12.69 -4.83
N PHE A 178 11.87 -12.10 -5.66
CA PHE A 178 12.85 -12.83 -6.46
C PHE A 178 13.90 -13.52 -5.57
N GLU A 179 14.43 -12.84 -4.56
CA GLU A 179 15.33 -13.41 -3.55
C GLU A 179 14.67 -14.59 -2.82
N GLY A 180 13.42 -14.41 -2.40
CA GLY A 180 12.62 -15.48 -1.78
C GLY A 180 12.41 -16.69 -2.70
N LEU A 181 12.16 -16.46 -4.00
CA LEU A 181 12.07 -17.52 -5.01
C LEU A 181 13.38 -18.29 -5.15
N CYS A 182 14.50 -17.59 -5.31
CA CYS A 182 15.81 -18.23 -5.44
C CYS A 182 16.13 -19.08 -4.21
N HIS A 183 15.93 -18.55 -3.01
CA HIS A 183 16.22 -19.26 -1.76
C HIS A 183 15.29 -20.47 -1.54
N ALA A 184 14.00 -20.33 -1.80
CA ALA A 184 13.06 -21.46 -1.68
C ALA A 184 13.35 -22.56 -2.70
N GLY A 185 13.75 -22.21 -3.93
CA GLY A 185 14.24 -23.13 -4.93
C GLY A 185 15.49 -23.88 -4.50
N GLN A 186 16.46 -23.20 -3.87
CA GLN A 186 17.67 -23.80 -3.32
C GLN A 186 17.36 -24.78 -2.18
N LEU A 187 16.48 -24.40 -1.25
CA LEU A 187 16.15 -25.23 -0.09
C LEU A 187 15.28 -26.45 -0.41
N GLN A 188 14.67 -26.50 -1.58
CA GLN A 188 13.79 -27.58 -2.04
C GLN A 188 12.69 -27.97 -1.04
N LYS A 189 12.23 -27.01 -0.20
CA LYS A 189 11.13 -27.23 0.73
C LYS A 189 9.79 -27.16 -0.01
N ASN A 190 8.78 -27.86 0.52
CA ASN A 190 7.44 -27.97 -0.08
C ASN A 190 6.57 -26.70 0.09
N LEU A 191 7.13 -25.53 -0.17
CA LEU A 191 6.40 -24.27 -0.23
C LEU A 191 5.50 -24.25 -1.47
N ILE A 192 4.24 -23.88 -1.29
CA ILE A 192 3.28 -23.73 -2.38
C ILE A 192 3.13 -22.24 -2.66
N ILE A 193 3.51 -21.80 -3.85
CA ILE A 193 3.35 -20.43 -4.30
C ILE A 193 2.18 -20.39 -5.29
N VAL A 194 1.14 -19.64 -4.96
CA VAL A 194 0.02 -19.38 -5.87
C VAL A 194 0.24 -18.03 -6.53
N LEU A 195 0.68 -18.08 -7.79
CA LEU A 195 0.86 -16.89 -8.62
C LEU A 195 -0.49 -16.49 -9.22
N ASN A 196 -1.06 -15.41 -8.71
CA ASN A 196 -2.29 -14.82 -9.21
C ASN A 196 -1.98 -13.84 -10.34
N ASP A 197 -2.07 -14.29 -11.59
CA ASP A 197 -1.86 -13.48 -12.79
C ASP A 197 -3.17 -12.85 -13.24
N ASN A 198 -3.28 -11.56 -13.11
CA ASN A 198 -4.39 -10.78 -13.65
C ASN A 198 -3.95 -9.77 -14.72
N GLN A 199 -2.71 -9.90 -15.19
CA GLN A 199 -2.08 -9.06 -16.21
C GLN A 199 -2.02 -7.57 -15.87
N MET A 200 -2.16 -7.23 -14.56
CA MET A 200 -2.19 -5.87 -14.06
C MET A 200 -1.53 -5.76 -12.68
N SER A 201 -0.62 -4.81 -12.52
CA SER A 201 -0.32 -4.22 -11.20
C SER A 201 -1.38 -3.14 -10.86
N ILE A 202 -0.99 -1.99 -10.32
CA ILE A 202 -1.89 -0.82 -10.22
C ILE A 202 -2.24 -0.30 -11.63
N GLY A 203 -1.34 -0.45 -12.63
CA GLY A 203 -1.53 -0.18 -14.05
C GLY A 203 -1.37 -1.44 -14.91
N ARG A 204 -1.41 -1.30 -16.24
CA ARG A 204 -1.05 -2.39 -17.16
C ARG A 204 0.42 -2.74 -16.96
N ASN A 205 0.71 -4.00 -16.66
CA ASN A 205 2.06 -4.49 -16.55
C ASN A 205 2.71 -4.54 -17.95
N ASN A 206 3.46 -3.49 -18.31
CA ASN A 206 4.21 -3.43 -19.56
C ASN A 206 5.62 -4.04 -19.44
N GLY A 207 5.98 -4.58 -18.26
CA GLY A 207 7.29 -5.14 -17.98
C GLY A 207 7.59 -6.45 -18.73
N THR A 208 8.88 -6.78 -18.84
CA THR A 208 9.37 -8.01 -19.48
C THR A 208 8.81 -9.27 -18.82
N PHE A 209 8.64 -9.26 -17.50
CA PHE A 209 8.09 -10.37 -16.75
C PHE A 209 6.60 -10.63 -17.08
N SER A 210 5.79 -9.59 -17.15
CA SER A 210 4.39 -9.73 -17.58
C SER A 210 4.28 -10.26 -19.02
N ARG A 211 5.15 -9.80 -19.93
CA ARG A 211 5.26 -10.36 -21.29
C ARG A 211 5.67 -11.82 -21.28
N TYR A 212 6.57 -12.21 -20.37
CA TYR A 212 6.96 -13.61 -20.17
C TYR A 212 5.77 -14.46 -19.71
N LEU A 213 5.01 -14.04 -18.69
CA LEU A 213 3.80 -14.74 -18.24
C LEU A 213 2.75 -14.81 -19.36
N SER A 214 2.53 -13.71 -20.09
CA SER A 214 1.62 -13.69 -21.24
C SER A 214 2.01 -14.68 -22.33
N ARG A 215 3.31 -14.87 -22.62
CA ARG A 215 3.77 -15.90 -23.57
C ARG A 215 3.43 -17.31 -23.09
N ILE A 216 3.55 -17.60 -21.80
CA ILE A 216 3.14 -18.89 -21.23
C ILE A 216 1.62 -19.09 -21.43
N THR A 217 0.81 -18.05 -21.18
CA THR A 217 -0.66 -18.13 -21.26
C THR A 217 -1.19 -18.14 -22.70
N MET A 218 -0.55 -17.41 -23.61
CA MET A 218 -0.99 -17.21 -25.00
C MET A 218 -0.41 -18.24 -25.99
N SER A 219 0.41 -19.20 -25.54
CA SER A 219 0.96 -20.20 -26.45
C SER A 219 -0.20 -20.98 -27.07
N SER A 220 -0.44 -20.73 -28.35
CA SER A 220 -1.50 -21.39 -29.14
C SER A 220 -1.36 -22.91 -29.12
N GLN A 221 -0.14 -23.41 -29.02
CA GLN A 221 0.18 -24.81 -28.86
C GLN A 221 -0.33 -25.39 -27.53
N TYR A 222 -0.21 -24.63 -26.42
CA TYR A 222 -0.77 -25.04 -25.12
C TYR A 222 -2.31 -25.09 -25.16
N GLN A 223 -2.95 -24.07 -25.74
CA GLN A 223 -4.41 -24.02 -25.87
C GLN A 223 -4.95 -25.11 -26.83
N SER A 224 -4.27 -25.37 -27.95
CA SER A 224 -4.65 -26.40 -28.88
C SER A 224 -4.53 -27.81 -28.28
N ILE A 225 -3.47 -28.08 -27.53
CA ILE A 225 -3.27 -29.37 -26.83
C ILE A 225 -4.32 -29.54 -25.72
N ARG A 226 -4.62 -28.52 -24.94
CA ARG A 226 -5.68 -28.52 -23.93
C ARG A 226 -7.04 -28.87 -24.58
N ASN A 227 -7.43 -28.12 -25.59
CA ASN A 227 -8.70 -28.33 -26.31
C ASN A 227 -8.77 -29.67 -27.03
N GLY A 228 -7.66 -30.15 -27.60
CA GLY A 228 -7.56 -31.44 -28.28
C GLY A 228 -7.71 -32.60 -27.30
N ILE A 229 -7.13 -32.52 -26.11
CA ILE A 229 -7.18 -33.58 -25.10
C ILE A 229 -8.55 -33.59 -24.41
N ASP A 230 -9.15 -32.44 -24.12
CA ASP A 230 -10.50 -32.37 -23.53
C ASP A 230 -11.56 -32.87 -24.52
N ASN A 231 -11.42 -32.55 -25.80
CA ASN A 231 -12.28 -33.10 -26.86
C ASN A 231 -12.09 -34.62 -27.12
N PHE A 232 -10.86 -35.11 -26.97
CA PHE A 232 -10.57 -36.55 -27.11
C PHE A 232 -11.07 -37.37 -25.91
N ALA A 233 -10.90 -36.86 -24.69
CA ALA A 233 -11.40 -37.50 -23.47
C ALA A 233 -12.93 -37.60 -23.43
N ASN A 234 -13.63 -36.60 -24.02
CA ASN A 234 -15.09 -36.58 -24.08
C ASN A 234 -15.71 -37.42 -25.21
N LYS A 235 -14.89 -37.86 -26.19
CA LYS A 235 -15.38 -38.60 -27.35
C LYS A 235 -15.27 -40.15 -27.27
N ILE A 236 -14.65 -40.72 -26.21
CA ILE A 236 -14.44 -42.16 -26.08
C ILE A 236 -15.09 -42.70 -24.80
N PRO A 237 -16.31 -43.23 -24.86
CA PRO A 237 -17.05 -43.67 -23.66
C PRO A 237 -16.59 -45.01 -23.03
N LEU A 238 -15.67 -45.77 -23.62
CA LEU A 238 -15.51 -47.19 -23.27
C LEU A 238 -14.12 -47.68 -22.80
N ILE A 239 -13.14 -46.77 -22.53
CA ILE A 239 -11.81 -47.23 -22.08
C ILE A 239 -11.41 -46.54 -20.76
N ASN A 240 -12.18 -46.83 -19.71
CA ASN A 240 -12.06 -46.04 -18.45
C ASN A 240 -11.05 -46.60 -17.42
N LYS A 241 -10.33 -47.70 -17.65
CA LYS A 241 -9.44 -48.28 -16.63
C LYS A 241 -7.93 -48.25 -16.91
N PHE A 242 -7.47 -48.19 -18.15
CA PHE A 242 -6.03 -48.22 -18.49
C PHE A 242 -5.46 -46.95 -19.13
N LEU A 243 -6.29 -46.09 -19.68
CA LEU A 243 -5.90 -44.88 -20.42
C LEU A 243 -5.36 -43.71 -19.55
N PRO A 244 -5.79 -43.55 -18.29
CA PRO A 244 -5.34 -42.37 -17.50
C PRO A 244 -3.83 -42.33 -17.26
N LYS A 245 -3.18 -43.48 -17.07
CA LYS A 245 -1.71 -43.53 -16.82
C LYS A 245 -0.88 -43.24 -18.07
N PHE A 246 -1.35 -43.65 -19.24
CA PHE A 246 -0.64 -43.43 -20.50
C PHE A 246 -0.81 -42.00 -20.99
N ILE A 247 -2.03 -41.46 -20.92
CA ILE A 247 -2.32 -40.05 -21.21
C ILE A 247 -1.55 -39.13 -20.24
N TYR A 248 -1.45 -39.51 -18.97
CA TYR A 248 -0.68 -38.76 -17.98
C TYR A 248 0.82 -38.75 -18.27
N LYS A 249 1.42 -39.91 -18.67
CA LYS A 249 2.84 -39.98 -19.08
C LYS A 249 3.10 -39.23 -20.38
N PHE A 250 2.17 -39.28 -21.33
CA PHE A 250 2.25 -38.58 -22.61
C PHE A 250 2.06 -37.06 -22.42
N LYS A 251 1.09 -36.64 -21.57
CA LYS A 251 0.96 -35.22 -21.12
C LYS A 251 2.23 -34.73 -20.44
N ARG A 252 2.88 -35.54 -19.62
CA ARG A 252 4.13 -35.17 -18.93
C ARG A 252 5.31 -35.09 -19.88
N GLY A 253 5.42 -35.96 -20.88
CA GLY A 253 6.45 -35.91 -21.91
C GLY A 253 6.30 -34.68 -22.82
N LEU A 254 5.09 -34.38 -23.28
CA LEU A 254 4.79 -33.18 -24.06
C LEU A 254 4.99 -31.91 -23.22
N LYS A 255 4.55 -31.91 -21.95
CA LYS A 255 4.76 -30.80 -21.03
C LYS A 255 6.25 -30.47 -20.84
N GLY A 256 7.12 -31.48 -20.76
CA GLY A 256 8.57 -31.32 -20.70
C GLY A 256 9.18 -30.66 -21.94
N LEU A 257 8.67 -30.98 -23.13
CA LEU A 257 9.13 -30.39 -24.38
C LEU A 257 8.71 -28.91 -24.58
N PHE A 258 7.54 -28.51 -24.04
CA PHE A 258 6.99 -27.14 -24.20
C PHE A 258 7.28 -26.21 -23.03
N LEU A 259 7.66 -26.74 -21.85
CA LEU A 259 8.02 -25.97 -20.66
C LEU A 259 9.54 -25.95 -20.39
N ALA A 260 10.35 -26.47 -21.31
CA ALA A 260 11.81 -26.57 -21.17
C ALA A 260 12.52 -25.22 -20.92
N ASN A 261 11.84 -24.09 -21.13
CA ASN A 261 12.38 -22.74 -20.88
C ASN A 261 11.54 -21.97 -19.85
N ASN A 262 10.96 -22.63 -18.85
CA ASN A 262 10.21 -21.95 -17.79
C ASN A 262 11.14 -21.63 -16.63
N MET A 263 11.30 -20.34 -16.29
CA MET A 263 12.22 -19.89 -15.25
C MET A 263 11.93 -20.54 -13.88
N PHE A 264 10.68 -20.82 -13.55
CA PHE A 264 10.36 -21.48 -12.28
C PHE A 264 10.89 -22.92 -12.24
N VAL A 265 10.87 -23.63 -13.38
CA VAL A 265 11.43 -24.99 -13.50
C VAL A 265 12.95 -24.92 -13.36
N GLU A 266 13.60 -23.94 -13.98
CA GLU A 266 15.05 -23.73 -13.84
C GLU A 266 15.45 -23.40 -12.39
N PHE A 267 14.60 -22.74 -11.63
CA PHE A 267 14.80 -22.48 -10.20
C PHE A 267 14.46 -23.70 -9.31
N GLY A 268 14.13 -24.86 -9.89
CA GLY A 268 13.85 -26.09 -9.15
C GLY A 268 12.41 -26.27 -8.67
N TYR A 269 11.47 -25.48 -9.16
CA TYR A 269 10.05 -25.61 -8.84
C TYR A 269 9.34 -26.59 -9.75
N GLU A 270 8.32 -27.29 -9.22
CA GLU A 270 7.27 -27.81 -10.07
C GLU A 270 6.36 -26.65 -10.49
N TYR A 271 6.15 -26.48 -11.77
CA TYR A 271 5.24 -25.49 -12.30
C TYR A 271 3.92 -26.13 -12.73
N VAL A 272 2.81 -25.62 -12.26
CA VAL A 272 1.46 -26.10 -12.52
C VAL A 272 0.58 -24.95 -13.00
N GLY A 273 -0.04 -25.09 -14.15
CA GLY A 273 -0.91 -24.07 -14.71
C GLY A 273 -0.55 -23.72 -16.16
N PRO A 274 -1.08 -22.61 -16.69
CA PRO A 274 -2.04 -21.72 -16.04
C PRO A 274 -3.44 -22.35 -15.84
N LEU A 275 -4.11 -22.04 -14.70
CA LEU A 275 -5.44 -22.48 -14.35
C LEU A 275 -6.45 -21.34 -14.47
N ASN A 276 -7.72 -21.68 -14.70
CA ASN A 276 -8.79 -20.69 -14.60
C ASN A 276 -9.09 -20.39 -13.12
N GLY A 277 -8.70 -19.21 -12.63
CA GLY A 277 -8.92 -18.76 -11.25
C GLY A 277 -10.38 -18.48 -10.88
N HIS A 278 -11.30 -18.70 -11.81
CA HIS A 278 -12.74 -18.59 -11.59
C HIS A 278 -13.46 -19.94 -11.67
N ASP A 279 -12.73 -21.04 -11.83
CA ASP A 279 -13.26 -22.40 -11.73
C ASP A 279 -12.79 -23.05 -10.42
N ILE A 280 -13.65 -23.00 -9.40
CA ILE A 280 -13.37 -23.55 -8.07
C ILE A 280 -13.01 -25.03 -8.16
N HIS A 281 -13.74 -25.81 -8.99
CA HIS A 281 -13.54 -27.25 -9.08
C HIS A 281 -12.20 -27.61 -9.74
N GLU A 282 -11.82 -26.93 -10.84
CA GLU A 282 -10.51 -27.12 -11.48
C GLU A 282 -9.39 -26.84 -10.47
N MET A 283 -9.49 -25.72 -9.75
CA MET A 283 -8.50 -25.34 -8.74
C MET A 283 -8.42 -26.36 -7.59
N GLU A 284 -9.57 -26.83 -7.05
CA GLU A 284 -9.57 -27.85 -5.99
C GLU A 284 -8.88 -29.14 -6.41
N LEU A 285 -9.17 -29.61 -7.61
CA LEU A 285 -8.54 -30.85 -8.14
C LEU A 285 -7.01 -30.71 -8.21
N VAL A 286 -6.54 -29.55 -8.65
CA VAL A 286 -5.10 -29.28 -8.78
C VAL A 286 -4.45 -29.07 -7.41
N LEU A 287 -5.01 -28.22 -6.56
CA LEU A 287 -4.47 -27.90 -5.23
C LEU A 287 -4.39 -29.16 -4.34
N ASN A 288 -5.40 -30.06 -4.41
CA ASN A 288 -5.38 -31.34 -3.70
C ASN A 288 -4.29 -32.31 -4.20
N ARG A 289 -3.81 -32.16 -5.44
CA ARG A 289 -2.64 -32.90 -5.95
C ARG A 289 -1.34 -32.25 -5.56
N VAL A 290 -1.27 -30.91 -5.66
CA VAL A 290 -0.08 -30.12 -5.35
C VAL A 290 0.33 -30.29 -3.89
N LYS A 291 -0.60 -30.29 -2.94
CA LYS A 291 -0.29 -30.45 -1.51
C LYS A 291 0.37 -31.79 -1.14
N LYS A 292 0.30 -32.78 -2.03
CA LYS A 292 0.94 -34.11 -1.86
C LYS A 292 2.39 -34.13 -2.37
N LEU A 293 2.85 -33.06 -3.01
CA LEU A 293 4.23 -32.97 -3.53
C LEU A 293 5.19 -32.56 -2.42
N ASN A 294 6.38 -33.17 -2.41
CA ASN A 294 7.45 -32.90 -1.44
C ASN A 294 8.55 -32.03 -2.07
N LYS A 295 8.16 -30.98 -2.78
CA LYS A 295 9.07 -30.02 -3.41
C LYS A 295 8.37 -28.66 -3.57
N PRO A 296 9.10 -27.58 -3.80
CA PRO A 296 8.49 -26.29 -4.02
C PRO A 296 7.65 -26.29 -5.31
N VAL A 297 6.48 -25.65 -5.28
CA VAL A 297 5.52 -25.64 -6.38
C VAL A 297 5.07 -24.22 -6.66
N VAL A 298 5.03 -23.83 -7.94
CA VAL A 298 4.32 -22.63 -8.40
C VAL A 298 3.03 -23.04 -9.09
N VAL A 299 1.90 -22.64 -8.53
CA VAL A 299 0.57 -22.79 -9.12
C VAL A 299 0.18 -21.47 -9.78
N HIS A 300 0.21 -21.42 -11.10
CA HIS A 300 -0.13 -20.23 -11.87
C HIS A 300 -1.64 -20.20 -12.13
N VAL A 301 -2.30 -19.13 -11.66
CA VAL A 301 -3.76 -18.95 -11.72
C VAL A 301 -4.07 -17.65 -12.44
N ILE A 302 -4.94 -17.69 -13.44
CA ILE A 302 -5.39 -16.51 -14.19
C ILE A 302 -6.71 -16.02 -13.61
N THR A 303 -6.76 -14.77 -13.19
CA THR A 303 -7.97 -14.11 -12.66
C THR A 303 -8.29 -12.83 -13.43
N ARG A 304 -9.49 -12.29 -13.20
CA ARG A 304 -9.96 -11.03 -13.78
C ARG A 304 -10.32 -10.04 -12.67
N LYS A 305 -9.57 -8.93 -12.58
CA LYS A 305 -9.89 -7.84 -11.64
C LYS A 305 -11.30 -7.29 -11.87
N GLY A 306 -12.03 -7.02 -10.78
CA GLY A 306 -13.37 -6.43 -10.86
C GLY A 306 -14.49 -7.39 -11.24
N LYS A 307 -14.22 -8.70 -11.36
CA LYS A 307 -15.19 -9.70 -11.82
C LYS A 307 -16.53 -9.61 -11.09
N GLY A 308 -17.62 -9.55 -11.89
CA GLY A 308 -19.00 -9.50 -11.40
C GLY A 308 -19.51 -8.09 -11.08
N TYR A 309 -18.67 -7.04 -11.30
CA TYR A 309 -19.09 -5.65 -11.20
C TYR A 309 -18.62 -4.85 -12.43
N LYS A 310 -19.53 -4.59 -13.36
CA LYS A 310 -19.23 -4.01 -14.68
C LYS A 310 -18.33 -2.73 -14.63
N PRO A 311 -18.59 -1.74 -13.73
CA PRO A 311 -17.71 -0.57 -13.64
C PRO A 311 -16.27 -0.92 -13.30
N ALA A 312 -16.04 -1.87 -12.37
CA ALA A 312 -14.69 -2.29 -11.98
C ALA A 312 -14.02 -3.18 -13.02
N GLU A 313 -14.78 -3.95 -13.81
CA GLU A 313 -14.24 -4.70 -14.95
C GLU A 313 -13.79 -3.79 -16.09
N LYS A 314 -14.48 -2.66 -16.29
CA LYS A 314 -14.17 -1.67 -17.33
C LYS A 314 -12.95 -0.82 -16.97
N ASP A 315 -12.84 -0.41 -15.71
CA ASP A 315 -11.71 0.41 -15.21
C ASP A 315 -11.18 -0.14 -13.87
N PRO A 316 -10.45 -1.27 -13.90
CA PRO A 316 -9.92 -1.87 -12.68
C PRO A 316 -8.87 -1.02 -11.97
N GLN A 317 -8.25 -0.05 -12.65
CA GLN A 317 -7.32 0.92 -12.04
C GLN A 317 -8.05 1.88 -11.10
N LYS A 318 -9.18 2.45 -11.52
CA LYS A 318 -10.02 3.32 -10.69
C LYS A 318 -10.47 2.59 -9.43
N PHE A 319 -10.83 1.32 -9.56
CA PHE A 319 -11.34 0.49 -8.47
C PHE A 319 -10.24 -0.34 -7.75
N HIS A 320 -8.96 -0.08 -8.02
CA HIS A 320 -7.88 -0.69 -7.25
C HIS A 320 -7.89 -0.20 -5.80
N GLY A 321 -7.95 1.13 -5.59
CA GLY A 321 -8.16 1.76 -4.29
C GLY A 321 -9.08 2.97 -4.47
N ILE A 322 -10.34 2.86 -4.06
CA ILE A 322 -11.38 3.85 -4.32
C ILE A 322 -11.99 4.34 -3.01
N GLY A 323 -12.34 5.63 -2.97
CA GLY A 323 -13.18 6.20 -1.91
C GLY A 323 -14.63 5.71 -1.99
N PRO A 324 -15.52 6.15 -1.09
CA PRO A 324 -16.96 5.87 -1.18
C PRO A 324 -17.53 6.25 -2.56
N PHE A 325 -18.36 5.36 -3.13
CA PHE A 325 -18.89 5.54 -4.49
C PHE A 325 -20.34 5.06 -4.63
N SER A 326 -21.02 5.49 -5.69
CA SER A 326 -22.33 4.98 -6.07
C SER A 326 -22.20 3.58 -6.69
N ILE A 327 -22.89 2.60 -6.13
CA ILE A 327 -22.85 1.20 -6.62
C ILE A 327 -23.50 1.09 -8.02
N GLU A 328 -24.46 1.96 -8.37
CA GLU A 328 -25.21 1.89 -9.63
C GLU A 328 -24.31 2.16 -10.85
N ASP A 329 -23.46 3.19 -10.77
CA ASP A 329 -22.65 3.67 -11.90
C ASP A 329 -21.14 3.73 -11.62
N GLY A 330 -20.71 3.51 -10.37
CA GLY A 330 -19.31 3.57 -9.95
C GLY A 330 -18.76 4.99 -9.84
N SER A 331 -19.61 6.02 -9.78
CA SER A 331 -19.18 7.40 -9.60
C SER A 331 -18.74 7.66 -8.17
N VAL A 332 -17.62 8.38 -8.00
CA VAL A 332 -17.14 8.81 -6.67
C VAL A 332 -17.92 10.03 -6.23
N LYS A 333 -18.35 10.04 -4.98
CA LYS A 333 -19.13 11.15 -4.39
C LYS A 333 -18.18 12.18 -3.78
N GLY A 334 -18.49 13.45 -3.96
CA GLY A 334 -17.80 14.57 -3.32
C GLY A 334 -17.34 15.64 -4.30
N PRO A 335 -17.08 16.85 -3.81
CA PRO A 335 -16.47 17.91 -4.60
C PRO A 335 -15.04 17.53 -5.00
N VAL A 336 -14.61 18.02 -6.17
CA VAL A 336 -13.21 17.93 -6.59
C VAL A 336 -12.47 19.09 -5.94
N GLU A 337 -11.72 18.81 -4.88
CA GLU A 337 -10.88 19.79 -4.18
C GLU A 337 -9.43 19.61 -4.58
N LEU A 338 -8.67 20.69 -4.64
CA LEU A 338 -7.27 20.68 -5.03
C LEU A 338 -6.41 20.03 -3.94
N THR A 339 -5.78 18.90 -4.28
CA THR A 339 -4.89 18.17 -3.38
C THR A 339 -3.42 18.51 -3.63
N TYR A 340 -2.54 18.20 -2.66
CA TYR A 340 -1.09 18.32 -2.86
C TYR A 340 -0.61 17.46 -4.05
N THR A 341 -1.18 16.28 -4.25
CA THR A 341 -0.88 15.41 -5.40
C THR A 341 -1.26 16.08 -6.74
N ASP A 342 -2.39 16.81 -6.80
CA ASP A 342 -2.80 17.55 -8.01
C ASP A 342 -1.85 18.72 -8.29
N VAL A 343 -1.42 19.45 -7.26
CA VAL A 343 -0.44 20.53 -7.39
C VAL A 343 0.88 19.99 -7.94
N PHE A 344 1.39 18.91 -7.35
CA PHE A 344 2.59 18.23 -7.84
C PHE A 344 2.44 17.78 -9.29
N SER A 345 1.32 17.14 -9.63
CA SER A 345 1.03 16.66 -11.00
C SER A 345 1.10 17.80 -12.04
N ASN A 346 0.42 18.91 -11.75
CA ASN A 346 0.37 20.06 -12.64
C ASN A 346 1.76 20.73 -12.79
N GLU A 347 2.48 20.91 -11.68
CA GLU A 347 3.80 21.54 -11.70
C GLU A 347 4.84 20.69 -12.44
N MET A 348 4.80 19.37 -12.29
CA MET A 348 5.71 18.47 -13.00
C MET A 348 5.56 18.56 -14.53
N VAL A 349 4.32 18.69 -15.03
CA VAL A 349 4.09 18.89 -16.46
C VAL A 349 4.69 20.23 -16.91
N ALA A 350 4.48 21.31 -16.15
CA ALA A 350 5.01 22.63 -16.47
C ALA A 350 6.56 22.68 -16.41
N LEU A 351 7.16 22.04 -15.41
CA LEU A 351 8.63 21.92 -15.28
C LEU A 351 9.23 21.06 -16.39
N GLY A 352 8.55 19.99 -16.76
CA GLY A 352 8.97 19.10 -17.86
C GLY A 352 8.98 19.79 -19.22
N GLU A 353 8.12 20.80 -19.43
CA GLU A 353 8.14 21.65 -20.62
C GLU A 353 9.36 22.57 -20.63
N LYS A 354 9.63 23.23 -19.48
CA LYS A 354 10.72 24.20 -19.33
C LYS A 354 12.11 23.56 -19.34
N ASN A 355 12.26 22.36 -18.79
CA ASN A 355 13.54 21.71 -18.60
C ASN A 355 13.51 20.25 -19.11
N LYS A 356 14.15 20.00 -20.25
CA LYS A 356 14.22 18.68 -20.89
C LYS A 356 15.10 17.67 -20.15
N LYS A 357 15.90 18.11 -19.16
CA LYS A 357 16.72 17.21 -18.33
C LYS A 357 15.90 16.51 -17.24
N ILE A 358 14.69 17.01 -16.93
CA ILE A 358 13.83 16.41 -15.92
C ILE A 358 13.28 15.09 -16.45
N VAL A 359 13.47 14.04 -15.67
CA VAL A 359 12.91 12.69 -15.86
C VAL A 359 12.19 12.24 -14.61
N CYS A 360 11.06 11.57 -14.76
CA CYS A 360 10.23 11.13 -13.64
C CYS A 360 10.27 9.60 -13.50
N ILE A 361 10.38 9.15 -12.26
CA ILE A 361 10.44 7.73 -11.89
C ILE A 361 9.38 7.44 -10.83
N THR A 362 8.70 6.31 -10.95
CA THR A 362 7.81 5.79 -9.91
C THR A 362 7.86 4.27 -9.86
N ALA A 363 7.38 3.67 -8.77
CA ALA A 363 7.33 2.23 -8.56
C ALA A 363 5.87 1.74 -8.55
N ALA A 364 5.27 1.57 -9.73
CA ALA A 364 3.87 1.16 -9.94
C ALA A 364 2.82 2.13 -9.36
N MET A 365 3.19 3.40 -9.10
CA MET A 365 2.33 4.38 -8.43
C MET A 365 2.03 5.63 -9.28
N ALA A 366 2.14 5.59 -10.60
CA ALA A 366 2.02 6.75 -11.48
C ALA A 366 0.76 7.60 -11.21
N LYS A 367 -0.42 6.98 -11.14
CA LYS A 367 -1.68 7.67 -10.84
C LYS A 367 -1.74 8.16 -9.39
N GLY A 368 -1.27 7.34 -8.46
CA GLY A 368 -1.33 7.63 -7.03
C GLY A 368 -0.42 8.75 -6.58
N THR A 369 0.69 8.99 -7.29
CA THR A 369 1.64 10.09 -7.07
C THR A 369 1.40 11.28 -8.00
N GLY A 370 0.43 11.22 -8.94
CA GLY A 370 0.13 12.30 -9.88
C GLY A 370 1.03 12.34 -11.11
N LEU A 371 1.92 11.35 -11.33
CA LEU A 371 2.81 11.32 -12.50
C LEU A 371 2.16 10.80 -13.79
N ASP A 372 0.91 10.39 -13.77
CA ASP A 372 0.20 9.92 -14.96
C ASP A 372 0.01 11.02 -16.01
N ALA A 373 -0.14 12.29 -15.62
CA ALA A 373 -0.16 13.42 -16.54
C ALA A 373 1.21 13.60 -17.21
N PHE A 374 2.31 13.59 -16.45
CA PHE A 374 3.67 13.68 -16.97
C PHE A 374 3.98 12.53 -17.96
N SER A 375 3.57 11.32 -17.63
CA SER A 375 3.78 10.15 -18.49
C SER A 375 3.09 10.23 -19.84
N ARG A 376 1.93 10.92 -19.92
CA ARG A 376 1.23 11.16 -21.19
C ARG A 376 1.86 12.25 -22.04
N HIS A 377 2.43 13.29 -21.41
CA HIS A 377 3.06 14.40 -22.12
C HIS A 377 4.50 14.09 -22.54
N TYR A 378 5.23 13.35 -21.70
CA TYR A 378 6.66 13.07 -21.89
C TYR A 378 6.98 11.58 -21.69
N PRO A 379 6.42 10.66 -22.50
CA PRO A 379 6.56 9.21 -22.31
C PRO A 379 8.02 8.73 -22.34
N GLU A 380 8.90 9.39 -23.07
CA GLU A 380 10.32 9.05 -23.17
C GLU A 380 11.15 9.49 -21.95
N ARG A 381 10.57 10.31 -21.10
CA ARG A 381 11.17 10.82 -19.84
C ARG A 381 10.47 10.31 -18.59
N PHE A 382 9.62 9.31 -18.75
CA PHE A 382 8.88 8.69 -17.65
C PHE A 382 9.23 7.22 -17.53
N PHE A 383 9.56 6.79 -16.31
CA PHE A 383 9.94 5.41 -15.99
C PHE A 383 9.08 4.87 -14.85
N ASP A 384 8.21 3.91 -15.16
CA ASP A 384 7.54 3.09 -14.15
C ASP A 384 8.31 1.78 -14.02
N VAL A 385 9.02 1.59 -12.92
CA VAL A 385 9.91 0.43 -12.71
C VAL A 385 9.18 -0.81 -12.17
N GLY A 386 7.85 -0.74 -12.01
CA GLY A 386 7.09 -1.76 -11.28
C GLY A 386 7.26 -1.62 -9.77
N ILE A 387 6.91 -2.65 -9.00
CA ILE A 387 7.06 -2.63 -7.54
C ILE A 387 8.53 -2.93 -7.18
N ALA A 388 9.41 -1.95 -7.39
CA ALA A 388 10.86 -2.07 -7.25
C ALA A 388 11.47 -0.73 -6.80
N GLU A 389 11.17 -0.34 -5.57
CA GLU A 389 11.54 0.95 -5.00
C GLU A 389 13.07 1.11 -4.91
N GLU A 390 13.78 0.05 -4.53
CA GLU A 390 15.25 0.03 -4.44
C GLU A 390 15.89 0.30 -5.81
N HIS A 391 15.37 -0.37 -6.85
CA HIS A 391 15.82 -0.14 -8.23
C HIS A 391 15.52 1.30 -8.69
N ALA A 392 14.35 1.85 -8.35
CA ALA A 392 13.98 3.23 -8.69
C ALA A 392 15.04 4.23 -8.21
N VAL A 393 15.51 4.07 -6.98
CA VAL A 393 16.48 4.98 -6.35
C VAL A 393 17.87 4.82 -6.96
N THR A 394 18.38 3.59 -7.09
CA THR A 394 19.69 3.34 -7.71
C THR A 394 19.71 3.79 -9.17
N PHE A 395 18.63 3.52 -9.93
CA PHE A 395 18.47 3.97 -11.31
C PHE A 395 18.48 5.51 -11.42
N ALA A 396 17.82 6.20 -10.47
CA ALA A 396 17.86 7.66 -10.39
C ALA A 396 19.29 8.19 -10.17
N GLY A 397 20.07 7.54 -9.29
CA GLY A 397 21.50 7.85 -9.11
C GLY A 397 22.29 7.77 -10.42
N GLY A 398 22.05 6.72 -11.21
CA GLY A 398 22.66 6.55 -12.53
C GLY A 398 22.27 7.65 -13.51
N LEU A 399 20.99 8.05 -13.57
CA LEU A 399 20.49 9.13 -14.42
C LEU A 399 21.09 10.49 -14.01
N ALA A 400 21.17 10.76 -12.72
CA ALA A 400 21.79 11.98 -12.18
C ALA A 400 23.28 12.05 -12.52
N LYS A 401 24.02 10.93 -12.42
CA LYS A 401 25.41 10.83 -12.88
C LYS A 401 25.55 11.11 -14.37
N GLY A 402 24.55 10.73 -15.17
CA GLY A 402 24.47 11.00 -16.61
C GLY A 402 24.09 12.44 -16.96
N GLY A 403 23.82 13.32 -15.97
CA GLY A 403 23.52 14.74 -16.17
C GLY A 403 22.04 15.07 -16.33
N LEU A 404 21.14 14.13 -16.00
CA LEU A 404 19.70 14.36 -15.92
C LEU A 404 19.29 14.80 -14.50
N ILE A 405 18.06 15.25 -14.35
CA ILE A 405 17.44 15.63 -13.07
C ILE A 405 16.30 14.64 -12.80
N PRO A 406 16.57 13.52 -12.12
CA PRO A 406 15.55 12.54 -11.79
C PRO A 406 14.68 13.00 -10.63
N VAL A 407 13.36 12.91 -10.81
CA VAL A 407 12.32 13.11 -9.81
C VAL A 407 11.68 11.75 -9.51
N VAL A 408 11.93 11.23 -8.32
CA VAL A 408 11.45 9.93 -7.83
C VAL A 408 10.22 10.16 -6.96
N ALA A 409 9.02 9.79 -7.45
CA ALA A 409 7.79 9.95 -6.71
C ALA A 409 7.30 8.60 -6.17
N ILE A 410 7.35 8.44 -4.85
CA ILE A 410 7.02 7.21 -4.10
C ILE A 410 6.27 7.61 -2.82
N TYR A 411 5.38 6.73 -2.32
CA TYR A 411 4.74 6.98 -1.03
C TYR A 411 5.73 6.90 0.13
N SER A 412 5.54 7.75 1.13
CA SER A 412 6.42 7.84 2.30
C SER A 412 6.64 6.48 2.98
N THR A 413 5.60 5.64 3.14
CA THR A 413 5.76 4.31 3.72
C THR A 413 6.59 3.36 2.83
N PHE A 414 6.52 3.48 1.49
CA PHE A 414 7.22 2.56 0.58
C PHE A 414 8.66 2.93 0.33
N ILE A 415 9.03 4.22 0.44
CA ILE A 415 10.44 4.65 0.32
C ILE A 415 11.34 4.04 1.42
N GLN A 416 10.75 3.54 2.52
CA GLN A 416 11.49 2.84 3.58
C GLN A 416 12.34 1.68 3.06
N ARG A 417 11.92 1.02 1.97
CA ARG A 417 12.66 -0.06 1.31
C ARG A 417 13.97 0.38 0.70
N SER A 418 14.08 1.66 0.36
CA SER A 418 15.21 2.21 -0.39
C SER A 418 16.14 3.07 0.45
N ILE A 419 16.07 2.99 1.78
CA ILE A 419 16.92 3.82 2.65
C ILE A 419 18.40 3.55 2.40
N ASP A 420 18.80 2.29 2.23
CA ASP A 420 20.17 1.94 1.89
C ASP A 420 20.61 2.57 0.56
N GLN A 421 19.78 2.47 -0.49
CA GLN A 421 20.09 3.05 -1.81
C GLN A 421 20.12 4.57 -1.78
N ILE A 422 19.28 5.21 -0.94
CA ILE A 422 19.37 6.67 -0.73
C ILE A 422 20.71 7.03 -0.09
N ILE A 423 21.16 6.28 0.90
CA ILE A 423 22.45 6.52 1.60
C ILE A 423 23.61 6.27 0.64
N HIS A 424 23.68 5.07 0.08
CA HIS A 424 24.86 4.57 -0.64
C HIS A 424 24.93 5.09 -2.08
N ASP A 425 23.81 5.01 -2.84
CA ASP A 425 23.83 5.25 -4.29
C ASP A 425 23.56 6.70 -4.66
N VAL A 426 23.00 7.49 -3.72
CA VAL A 426 22.59 8.87 -4.00
C VAL A 426 23.26 9.89 -3.06
N ALA A 427 23.13 9.74 -1.74
CA ALA A 427 23.62 10.76 -0.80
C ALA A 427 25.16 10.71 -0.63
N LEU A 428 25.77 9.52 -0.57
CA LEU A 428 27.22 9.38 -0.47
C LEU A 428 27.97 10.02 -1.66
N PRO A 429 27.58 9.76 -2.94
CA PRO A 429 28.18 10.44 -4.08
C PRO A 429 27.63 11.85 -4.30
N ASN A 430 26.71 12.32 -3.47
CA ASN A 430 26.04 13.62 -3.54
C ASN A 430 25.36 13.90 -4.90
N PHE A 431 24.68 12.91 -5.45
CA PHE A 431 23.96 13.05 -6.70
C PHE A 431 22.67 13.86 -6.54
N HIS A 432 22.37 14.69 -7.52
CA HIS A 432 21.17 15.50 -7.53
C HIS A 432 19.96 14.67 -7.97
N VAL A 433 19.23 14.13 -6.98
CA VAL A 433 17.99 13.38 -7.13
C VAL A 433 16.93 14.04 -6.26
N ILE A 434 15.74 14.28 -6.81
CA ILE A 434 14.61 14.87 -6.10
C ILE A 434 13.64 13.74 -5.73
N PHE A 435 13.42 13.53 -4.43
CA PHE A 435 12.46 12.56 -3.89
C PHE A 435 11.16 13.26 -3.51
N MET A 436 10.07 12.90 -4.16
CA MET A 436 8.73 13.40 -3.85
C MET A 436 7.99 12.36 -3.04
N LEU A 437 7.89 12.58 -1.72
CA LEU A 437 7.26 11.63 -0.80
C LEU A 437 5.80 12.02 -0.58
N ASP A 438 4.93 11.40 -1.35
CA ASP A 438 3.48 11.52 -1.18
C ASP A 438 3.02 10.70 0.04
N ARG A 439 1.95 11.09 0.68
CA ARG A 439 1.38 10.42 1.86
C ARG A 439 2.29 10.43 3.09
N SER A 440 3.00 11.52 3.30
CA SER A 440 3.75 11.73 4.54
C SER A 440 2.82 12.04 5.70
N GLY A 441 3.19 11.60 6.91
CA GLY A 441 2.40 11.75 8.12
C GLY A 441 1.22 10.77 8.22
N ALA A 442 0.12 11.20 8.82
CA ALA A 442 -1.08 10.40 8.99
C ALA A 442 -1.74 10.08 7.65
N VAL A 443 -1.93 8.79 7.36
CA VAL A 443 -2.61 8.29 6.17
C VAL A 443 -3.94 7.65 6.56
N PRO A 444 -5.07 8.26 6.21
CA PRO A 444 -6.39 7.74 6.57
C PRO A 444 -6.68 6.36 5.96
N ASN A 445 -7.42 5.54 6.70
CA ASN A 445 -8.12 4.33 6.26
C ASN A 445 -7.26 3.09 5.97
N ASP A 446 -5.94 3.20 5.77
CA ASP A 446 -5.08 2.06 5.42
C ASP A 446 -4.31 1.46 6.62
N GLY A 447 -4.31 2.16 7.76
CA GLY A 447 -3.79 1.65 9.04
C GLY A 447 -2.26 1.61 9.12
N GLU A 448 -1.79 0.78 10.02
CA GLU A 448 -0.40 0.75 10.52
C GLU A 448 0.64 0.62 9.41
N THR A 449 0.35 -0.16 8.38
CA THR A 449 1.30 -0.46 7.31
C THR A 449 1.46 0.69 6.30
N HIS A 450 0.57 1.68 6.34
CA HIS A 450 0.54 2.76 5.35
C HIS A 450 0.80 4.16 5.93
N GLN A 451 0.92 4.29 7.26
CA GLN A 451 1.26 5.57 7.89
C GLN A 451 2.65 6.04 7.44
N GLY A 452 2.73 7.26 6.93
CA GLY A 452 4.00 7.87 6.44
C GLY A 452 4.73 8.63 7.54
N ILE A 453 4.90 8.03 8.71
CA ILE A 453 5.38 8.71 9.93
C ILE A 453 6.85 8.50 10.24
N PHE A 454 7.53 7.61 9.51
CA PHE A 454 8.93 7.25 9.80
C PHE A 454 9.95 7.99 8.91
N ASP A 455 9.52 8.66 7.85
CA ASP A 455 10.38 9.28 6.85
C ASP A 455 11.36 10.30 7.44
N ILE A 456 10.91 11.19 8.35
CA ILE A 456 11.78 12.17 9.02
C ILE A 456 12.86 11.45 9.84
N ALA A 457 12.45 10.52 10.72
CA ALA A 457 13.38 9.83 11.61
C ALA A 457 14.41 9.00 10.85
N LEU A 458 14.01 8.33 9.76
CA LEU A 458 14.91 7.52 8.93
C LEU A 458 15.87 8.35 8.08
N MET A 459 15.46 9.52 7.59
CA MET A 459 16.23 10.27 6.59
C MET A 459 17.00 11.45 7.18
N ARG A 460 16.56 12.01 8.31
CA ARG A 460 17.18 13.22 8.87
C ARG A 460 18.66 13.05 9.19
N SER A 461 19.11 11.85 9.56
CA SER A 461 20.49 11.53 9.87
C SER A 461 21.40 11.41 8.63
N ILE A 462 20.83 11.21 7.42
CA ILE A 462 21.61 10.96 6.19
C ILE A 462 22.37 12.24 5.78
N PRO A 463 23.72 12.21 5.65
CA PRO A 463 24.51 13.37 5.19
C PRO A 463 24.06 13.83 3.79
N ASN A 464 24.37 15.08 3.44
CA ASN A 464 24.09 15.71 2.14
C ASN A 464 22.61 15.83 1.75
N LEU A 465 21.69 15.22 2.50
CA LEU A 465 20.25 15.21 2.18
C LEU A 465 19.58 16.50 2.68
N THR A 466 18.89 17.20 1.79
CA THR A 466 17.98 18.30 2.13
C THR A 466 16.56 17.76 2.24
N ILE A 467 15.80 18.15 3.28
CA ILE A 467 14.41 17.69 3.50
C ILE A 467 13.51 18.92 3.68
N LEU A 468 12.50 19.03 2.82
CA LEU A 468 11.51 20.11 2.78
C LEU A 468 10.11 19.60 3.14
N SER A 469 9.29 20.46 3.75
CA SER A 469 7.92 20.13 4.16
C SER A 469 6.98 21.32 3.89
N PRO A 470 6.28 21.33 2.74
CA PRO A 470 5.37 22.42 2.37
C PRO A 470 4.11 22.42 3.23
N ALA A 471 3.62 23.62 3.58
CA ALA A 471 2.38 23.84 4.32
C ALA A 471 1.19 24.21 3.41
N SER A 472 1.42 24.53 2.13
CA SER A 472 0.39 24.94 1.19
C SER A 472 0.73 24.53 -0.25
N ALA A 473 -0.22 24.75 -1.17
CA ALA A 473 -0.02 24.52 -2.60
C ALA A 473 1.11 25.41 -3.14
N PHE A 474 1.14 26.67 -2.75
CA PHE A 474 2.17 27.61 -3.18
C PHE A 474 3.57 27.21 -2.66
N GLU A 475 3.68 26.81 -1.39
CA GLU A 475 4.94 26.32 -0.85
C GLU A 475 5.45 25.05 -1.55
N LEU A 476 4.55 24.10 -1.85
CA LEU A 476 4.94 22.88 -2.61
C LEU A 476 5.52 23.25 -3.97
N LYS A 477 4.87 24.16 -4.70
CA LYS A 477 5.35 24.67 -5.97
C LYS A 477 6.71 25.37 -5.82
N THR A 478 6.84 26.31 -4.89
CA THR A 478 8.09 27.04 -4.64
C THR A 478 9.24 26.09 -4.27
N MET A 479 8.97 25.09 -3.44
CA MET A 479 9.97 24.10 -3.02
C MET A 479 10.38 23.20 -4.19
N LEU A 480 9.44 22.84 -5.06
CA LEU A 480 9.73 22.02 -6.24
C LEU A 480 10.55 22.80 -7.27
N ASP A 481 10.17 24.08 -7.55
CA ASP A 481 10.94 24.96 -8.42
C ASP A 481 12.37 25.12 -7.89
N ALA A 482 12.53 25.41 -6.59
CA ALA A 482 13.85 25.55 -5.97
C ALA A 482 14.67 24.25 -6.00
N ALA A 483 14.03 23.10 -5.80
CA ALA A 483 14.70 21.81 -5.78
C ALA A 483 15.39 21.47 -7.10
N ILE A 484 14.90 21.98 -8.24
CA ILE A 484 15.52 21.79 -9.56
C ILE A 484 16.94 22.39 -9.62
N ASP A 485 17.18 23.48 -8.89
CA ASP A 485 18.46 24.22 -8.92
C ASP A 485 19.35 23.90 -7.71
N MET A 486 18.85 23.13 -6.72
CA MET A 486 19.63 22.72 -5.54
C MET A 486 20.74 21.75 -5.93
N LYS A 487 21.78 21.68 -5.10
CA LYS A 487 22.85 20.70 -5.23
C LYS A 487 22.64 19.54 -4.27
N GLY A 488 22.96 18.33 -4.72
CA GLY A 488 22.78 17.11 -3.93
C GLY A 488 21.33 16.63 -3.86
N PRO A 489 21.04 15.59 -3.07
CA PRO A 489 19.72 15.00 -2.98
C PRO A 489 18.75 15.86 -2.17
N VAL A 490 17.51 15.96 -2.67
CA VAL A 490 16.42 16.74 -2.06
C VAL A 490 15.21 15.86 -1.84
N VAL A 491 14.63 15.91 -0.66
CA VAL A 491 13.34 15.28 -0.31
C VAL A 491 12.30 16.37 -0.13
N ILE A 492 11.16 16.27 -0.78
CA ILE A 492 9.97 17.07 -0.50
C ILE A 492 8.88 16.10 -0.03
N ARG A 493 8.47 16.25 1.23
CA ARG A 493 7.46 15.39 1.86
C ARG A 493 6.14 16.15 2.04
N TYR A 494 5.03 15.56 1.57
CA TYR A 494 3.71 16.19 1.64
C TYR A 494 2.60 15.16 1.88
N PRO A 495 1.48 15.59 2.53
CA PRO A 495 0.41 14.68 2.92
C PRO A 495 -0.54 14.38 1.76
N LYS A 496 -1.30 13.28 1.88
CA LYS A 496 -2.47 13.00 1.03
C LYS A 496 -3.68 13.80 1.54
N LEU A 497 -3.69 15.10 1.31
CA LEU A 497 -4.73 16.01 1.78
C LEU A 497 -5.12 17.01 0.69
N VAL A 498 -6.29 17.64 0.89
CA VAL A 498 -6.64 18.91 0.27
C VAL A 498 -5.65 19.97 0.75
N CYS A 499 -5.22 20.85 -0.14
CA CYS A 499 -4.28 21.91 0.20
C CYS A 499 -4.85 22.84 1.28
N SER A 500 -3.99 23.27 2.19
CA SER A 500 -4.34 24.23 3.24
C SER A 500 -4.64 25.61 2.65
N GLU A 501 -5.30 26.48 3.45
CA GLU A 501 -5.51 27.87 3.08
C GLU A 501 -4.19 28.57 2.80
N GLU A 502 -4.13 29.34 1.72
CA GLU A 502 -2.95 30.12 1.38
C GLU A 502 -2.86 31.38 2.26
N LEU A 503 -1.75 31.53 2.96
CA LEU A 503 -1.41 32.74 3.70
C LEU A 503 -0.38 33.54 2.88
N ASP A 504 -0.47 34.87 2.94
CA ASP A 504 0.44 35.74 2.18
C ASP A 504 1.93 35.50 2.52
N CYS A 505 2.24 35.11 3.75
CA CYS A 505 3.60 34.81 4.19
C CYS A 505 4.18 33.57 3.50
N PHE A 506 3.35 32.61 2.99
CA PHE A 506 3.84 31.46 2.25
C PHE A 506 4.48 31.80 0.90
N ARG A 507 4.25 33.05 0.41
CA ARG A 507 4.87 33.59 -0.82
C ARG A 507 6.31 34.06 -0.63
N ALA A 508 6.82 34.08 0.62
CA ALA A 508 8.20 34.45 0.90
C ALA A 508 9.20 33.48 0.25
N ALA A 509 10.32 33.99 -0.21
CA ALA A 509 11.41 33.19 -0.78
C ALA A 509 11.90 32.11 0.22
N LEU A 510 12.51 31.05 -0.31
CA LEU A 510 13.14 30.02 0.50
C LEU A 510 14.55 30.47 0.93
N ASP A 511 14.71 30.74 2.23
CA ASP A 511 16.03 30.93 2.85
C ASP A 511 16.50 29.60 3.45
N LEU A 512 17.72 29.19 3.14
CA LEU A 512 18.26 27.89 3.56
C LEU A 512 18.16 27.69 5.08
N GLY A 513 17.49 26.63 5.48
CA GLY A 513 17.34 26.24 6.88
C GLY A 513 16.34 27.08 7.69
N LYS A 514 15.71 28.09 7.10
CA LYS A 514 14.78 28.97 7.79
C LYS A 514 13.33 28.63 7.51
N GLY A 515 12.51 28.74 8.54
CA GLY A 515 11.05 28.67 8.46
C GLY A 515 10.40 30.06 8.37
N ILE A 516 9.07 30.09 8.45
CA ILE A 516 8.26 31.30 8.42
C ILE A 516 7.55 31.49 9.76
N LEU A 517 7.67 32.72 10.31
CA LEU A 517 6.94 33.12 11.50
C LEU A 517 5.61 33.76 11.10
N ILE A 518 4.50 33.13 11.48
CA ILE A 518 3.13 33.58 11.28
C ILE A 518 2.65 34.17 12.60
N LYS A 519 2.32 35.47 12.57
CA LYS A 519 1.86 36.15 13.79
C LYS A 519 0.42 35.83 14.10
N ALA A 520 0.06 35.76 15.39
CA ALA A 520 -1.31 35.56 15.83
C ALA A 520 -2.30 36.61 15.30
N SER A 521 -1.81 37.80 14.94
CA SER A 521 -2.58 38.86 14.27
C SER A 521 -3.03 38.50 12.88
N ASP A 522 -2.24 37.70 12.16
CA ASP A 522 -2.43 37.38 10.75
C ASP A 522 -3.38 36.21 10.56
N LEU A 523 -3.69 35.51 11.68
CA LEU A 523 -4.64 34.40 11.67
C LEU A 523 -6.08 34.94 11.70
N LYS A 524 -6.86 34.64 10.67
CA LYS A 524 -8.28 35.03 10.59
C LYS A 524 -9.05 34.36 11.73
N SER A 525 -9.86 35.11 12.46
CA SER A 525 -10.83 34.57 13.41
C SER A 525 -12.19 35.20 13.13
N ASP A 526 -13.24 34.38 13.06
CA ASP A 526 -14.63 34.83 12.86
C ASP A 526 -15.18 35.67 14.04
N SER A 527 -14.44 35.77 15.13
CA SER A 527 -14.86 36.52 16.30
C SER A 527 -14.39 37.98 16.21
N LYS A 528 -15.33 38.92 16.24
CA LYS A 528 -15.13 40.37 16.37
C LYS A 528 -14.49 40.79 17.72
N SER A 529 -13.58 39.98 18.27
CA SER A 529 -12.87 40.38 19.51
C SER A 529 -11.80 41.41 19.16
N LYS A 530 -11.93 42.61 19.71
CA LYS A 530 -10.91 43.68 19.65
C LYS A 530 -9.58 43.11 20.15
N SER A 531 -8.62 42.99 19.22
CA SER A 531 -7.26 42.59 19.52
C SER A 531 -6.61 43.62 20.42
N THR A 532 -6.50 43.34 21.71
CA THR A 532 -5.47 43.99 22.53
C THR A 532 -4.14 43.35 22.12
N SER A 533 -3.23 44.13 21.61
CA SER A 533 -1.89 43.73 21.15
C SER A 533 -0.99 43.27 22.31
N LYS A 534 -1.39 42.17 22.99
CA LYS A 534 -0.49 41.50 23.93
C LYS A 534 0.58 40.76 23.14
N LYS A 535 1.84 40.97 23.47
CA LYS A 535 2.97 40.18 22.91
C LYS A 535 2.70 38.70 23.12
N SER A 536 2.82 37.90 22.05
CA SER A 536 2.65 36.44 22.13
C SER A 536 3.63 35.83 23.12
N CYS A 537 3.13 34.98 24.01
CA CYS A 537 3.96 34.29 25.00
C CYS A 537 4.23 32.84 24.63
N THR A 538 3.47 32.28 23.68
CA THR A 538 3.58 30.91 23.20
C THR A 538 4.00 30.89 21.74
N LEU A 539 4.93 30.00 21.38
CA LEU A 539 5.30 29.68 20.00
C LEU A 539 4.94 28.26 19.70
N LEU A 540 4.20 28.04 18.61
CA LEU A 540 3.89 26.73 18.06
C LEU A 540 4.80 26.50 16.84
N ILE A 541 5.77 25.59 16.95
CA ILE A 541 6.64 25.20 15.83
C ILE A 541 5.99 24.01 15.15
N THR A 542 5.81 24.02 13.82
CA THR A 542 5.04 22.98 13.13
C THR A 542 5.72 22.52 11.84
N THR A 543 5.57 21.23 11.50
CA THR A 543 5.83 20.74 10.12
C THR A 543 4.68 21.15 9.20
N GLY A 544 4.95 21.25 7.88
CA GLY A 544 3.97 21.78 6.92
C GLY A 544 2.61 21.08 6.96
N SER A 545 2.60 19.75 7.05
CA SER A 545 1.36 18.94 7.07
C SER A 545 0.49 19.14 8.32
N MET A 546 1.04 19.70 9.42
CA MET A 546 0.33 19.98 10.67
C MET A 546 -0.14 21.44 10.79
N ILE A 547 0.00 22.23 9.73
CA ILE A 547 -0.33 23.66 9.76
C ILE A 547 -1.80 23.93 10.11
N ASN A 548 -2.74 23.12 9.60
CA ASN A 548 -4.17 23.30 9.84
C ASN A 548 -4.54 23.06 11.30
N GLU A 549 -4.04 21.96 11.89
CA GLU A 549 -4.26 21.62 13.30
C GLU A 549 -3.61 22.66 14.23
N THR A 550 -2.41 23.12 13.86
CA THR A 550 -1.67 24.14 14.63
C THR A 550 -2.37 25.49 14.56
N THR A 551 -2.86 25.89 13.39
CA THR A 551 -3.63 27.14 13.20
C THR A 551 -4.93 27.10 14.02
N SER A 552 -5.67 26.00 13.97
CA SER A 552 -6.88 25.80 14.77
C SER A 552 -6.60 25.87 16.27
N ALA A 553 -5.47 25.31 16.72
CA ALA A 553 -5.03 25.40 18.11
C ALA A 553 -4.69 26.84 18.51
N ALA A 554 -3.95 27.60 17.67
CA ALA A 554 -3.59 28.99 17.92
C ALA A 554 -4.83 29.90 18.03
N ILE A 555 -5.81 29.74 17.13
CA ILE A 555 -7.10 30.44 17.20
C ILE A 555 -7.85 30.10 18.50
N SER A 556 -7.84 28.82 18.89
CA SER A 556 -8.49 28.36 20.13
C SER A 556 -7.79 28.87 21.40
N LEU A 557 -6.46 29.05 21.38
CA LEU A 557 -5.69 29.68 22.45
C LEU A 557 -6.05 31.18 22.58
N LYS A 558 -6.14 31.88 21.44
CA LYS A 558 -6.55 33.30 21.39
C LYS A 558 -7.94 33.51 22.03
N ALA A 559 -8.88 32.62 21.81
CA ALA A 559 -10.19 32.66 22.45
C ALA A 559 -10.13 32.53 23.99
N LYS A 560 -9.04 31.95 24.54
CA LYS A 560 -8.75 31.88 25.98
C LYS A 560 -7.86 33.05 26.49
N GLY A 561 -7.58 34.04 25.65
CA GLY A 561 -6.73 35.16 25.98
C GLY A 561 -5.22 34.89 25.91
N ILE A 562 -4.81 33.75 25.34
CA ILE A 562 -3.41 33.37 25.12
C ILE A 562 -3.06 33.64 23.67
N SER A 563 -2.13 34.59 23.42
CA SER A 563 -1.64 34.82 22.07
C SER A 563 -0.52 33.84 21.74
N ALA A 564 -0.68 33.10 20.62
CA ALA A 564 0.30 32.13 20.14
C ALA A 564 0.66 32.39 18.68
N ASP A 565 1.95 32.62 18.41
CA ASP A 565 2.48 32.69 17.05
C ASP A 565 2.83 31.29 16.55
N ILE A 566 2.89 31.11 15.22
CA ILE A 566 3.25 29.83 14.60
C ILE A 566 4.56 30.01 13.85
N TYR A 567 5.49 29.05 14.01
CA TYR A 567 6.69 28.96 13.19
C TYR A 567 6.59 27.71 12.30
N ASN A 568 6.30 27.93 10.99
CA ASN A 568 6.22 26.84 10.01
C ASN A 568 7.63 26.43 9.58
N LEU A 569 8.00 25.17 9.85
CA LEU A 569 9.25 24.56 9.42
C LEU A 569 9.18 24.24 7.93
N ARG A 570 9.73 25.07 7.08
CA ARG A 570 9.88 24.79 5.64
C ARG A 570 10.94 23.75 5.37
N TYR A 571 12.03 23.81 6.15
CA TYR A 571 13.13 22.84 6.15
C TYR A 571 13.03 21.96 7.39
N ILE A 572 13.05 20.66 7.16
CA ILE A 572 13.30 19.66 8.21
C ILE A 572 14.83 19.47 8.35
N LYS A 573 15.55 19.63 7.23
CA LYS A 573 17.02 19.58 7.17
C LYS A 573 17.51 20.36 5.93
N PRO A 574 18.53 21.22 6.07
CA PRO A 574 19.12 21.68 7.34
C PRO A 574 18.18 22.60 8.13
N ILE A 575 18.50 22.83 9.40
CA ILE A 575 17.92 23.89 10.23
C ILE A 575 18.99 24.95 10.49
N ASP A 576 18.66 26.23 10.28
CA ASP A 576 19.44 27.38 10.78
C ASP A 576 19.19 27.50 12.28
N GLU A 577 20.04 26.84 13.09
CA GLU A 577 19.88 26.75 14.55
C GLU A 577 19.95 28.13 15.21
N GLU A 578 20.85 29.01 14.76
CA GLU A 578 21.02 30.35 15.33
C GLU A 578 19.79 31.20 15.09
N TYR A 579 19.26 31.18 13.87
CA TYR A 579 18.03 31.86 13.51
C TYR A 579 16.83 31.31 14.30
N LEU A 580 16.67 30.00 14.38
CA LEU A 580 15.59 29.37 15.15
C LEU A 580 15.64 29.75 16.63
N VAL A 581 16.82 29.69 17.26
CA VAL A 581 17.03 30.12 18.65
C VAL A 581 16.70 31.58 18.83
N SER A 582 17.09 32.45 17.88
CA SER A 582 16.80 33.91 17.94
C SER A 582 15.29 34.17 17.96
N ILE A 583 14.51 33.45 17.16
CA ILE A 583 13.04 33.53 17.16
C ILE A 583 12.49 33.04 18.52
N CYS A 584 12.95 31.88 18.98
CA CYS A 584 12.43 31.21 20.19
C CYS A 584 12.67 31.99 21.47
N LYS A 585 13.76 32.77 21.59
CA LYS A 585 14.08 33.63 22.75
C LYS A 585 12.98 34.64 23.08
N GLY A 586 12.11 34.97 22.13
CA GLY A 586 10.99 35.91 22.34
C GLY A 586 9.79 35.32 23.09
N TYR A 587 9.75 34.00 23.33
CA TYR A 587 8.60 33.31 23.87
C TYR A 587 8.92 32.62 25.19
N LYS A 588 7.89 32.49 26.05
CA LYS A 588 8.00 31.80 27.35
C LYS A 588 7.77 30.30 27.22
N LYS A 589 6.86 29.90 26.31
CA LYS A 589 6.48 28.54 26.07
C LYS A 589 6.66 28.19 24.60
N ILE A 590 7.18 26.99 24.33
CA ILE A 590 7.41 26.50 22.97
C ILE A 590 6.78 25.11 22.86
N VAL A 591 5.92 24.92 21.87
CA VAL A 591 5.34 23.63 21.54
C VAL A 591 5.79 23.26 20.12
N ILE A 592 6.43 22.12 19.97
CA ILE A 592 6.89 21.60 18.68
C ILE A 592 5.93 20.48 18.25
N VAL A 593 5.39 20.59 17.04
CA VAL A 593 4.38 19.68 16.51
C VAL A 593 4.86 19.09 15.20
N GLU A 594 5.03 17.78 15.14
CA GLU A 594 5.43 17.09 13.92
C GLU A 594 4.46 15.94 13.57
N ASP A 595 4.34 15.65 12.29
CA ASP A 595 3.58 14.54 11.75
C ASP A 595 4.42 13.27 11.53
N GLY A 596 5.61 13.23 12.11
CA GLY A 596 6.49 12.07 12.23
C GLY A 596 6.44 11.45 13.62
N VAL A 597 7.10 10.31 13.80
CA VAL A 597 7.34 9.73 15.12
C VAL A 597 8.17 10.70 15.96
N LYS A 598 7.76 10.90 17.22
CA LYS A 598 8.46 11.80 18.13
C LYS A 598 9.92 11.40 18.33
N GLN A 599 10.18 10.12 18.53
CA GLN A 599 11.52 9.59 18.78
C GLN A 599 12.36 9.59 17.49
N GLY A 600 13.51 10.26 17.53
CA GLY A 600 14.36 10.47 16.35
C GLY A 600 13.83 11.49 15.35
N GLY A 601 12.67 12.11 15.62
CA GLY A 601 12.02 13.11 14.76
C GLY A 601 12.70 14.48 14.81
N ILE A 602 12.07 15.44 14.13
CA ILE A 602 12.59 16.83 14.09
C ILE A 602 12.34 17.55 15.43
N GLY A 603 11.25 17.21 16.12
CA GLY A 603 10.90 17.82 17.40
C GLY A 603 11.94 17.54 18.47
N GLU A 604 12.40 16.31 18.60
CA GLU A 604 13.45 15.92 19.55
C GLU A 604 14.79 16.64 19.25
N TYR A 605 15.12 16.78 17.97
CA TYR A 605 16.31 17.52 17.57
C TYR A 605 16.22 19.02 17.95
N ILE A 606 15.11 19.68 17.63
CA ILE A 606 14.88 21.08 17.96
C ILE A 606 14.87 21.29 19.48
N GLU A 607 14.22 20.39 20.23
CA GLU A 607 14.25 20.44 21.71
C GLU A 607 15.70 20.45 22.22
N GLY A 608 16.56 19.55 21.71
CA GLY A 608 17.98 19.50 22.06
C GLY A 608 18.73 20.80 21.76
N VAL A 609 18.48 21.44 20.60
CA VAL A 609 19.06 22.75 20.23
C VAL A 609 18.62 23.85 21.19
N LEU A 610 17.33 23.89 21.51
CA LEU A 610 16.78 24.94 22.37
C LEU A 610 17.23 24.79 23.84
N LEU A 611 17.35 23.54 24.33
CA LEU A 611 17.89 23.27 25.68
C LEU A 611 19.35 23.68 25.81
N LYS A 612 20.20 23.44 24.80
CA LYS A 612 21.58 23.95 24.73
C LYS A 612 21.62 25.49 24.80
N ALA A 613 20.63 26.13 24.19
CA ALA A 613 20.45 27.59 24.25
C ALA A 613 19.83 28.10 25.58
N LYS A 614 19.65 27.20 26.57
CA LYS A 614 19.08 27.48 27.91
C LYS A 614 17.60 27.91 27.88
N LEU A 615 16.88 27.63 26.81
CA LEU A 615 15.43 27.80 26.76
C LEU A 615 14.77 26.65 27.53
N LYS A 616 13.68 26.97 28.22
CA LYS A 616 12.93 26.02 29.07
C LYS A 616 11.45 26.08 28.68
N ASP A 617 10.63 25.23 29.22
CA ASP A 617 9.21 25.09 28.91
C ASP A 617 8.97 24.73 27.42
N ILE A 618 9.62 23.67 27.00
CA ILE A 618 9.52 23.10 25.66
C ILE A 618 8.70 21.82 25.74
N LYS A 619 7.74 21.65 24.82
CA LYS A 619 6.93 20.43 24.71
C LYS A 619 6.95 19.93 23.27
N VAL A 620 7.29 18.66 23.08
CA VAL A 620 7.29 18.00 21.76
C VAL A 620 6.08 17.11 21.64
N LEU A 621 5.31 17.31 20.56
CA LEU A 621 4.18 16.49 20.12
C LEU A 621 4.55 15.85 18.77
N GLY A 622 4.45 14.54 18.70
CA GLY A 622 4.70 13.73 17.53
C GLY A 622 4.02 12.37 17.72
N PHE A 623 3.97 11.54 16.70
CA PHE A 623 3.42 10.21 16.81
C PHE A 623 4.11 9.41 17.93
N PRO A 624 3.35 8.68 18.76
CA PRO A 624 3.91 7.86 19.83
C PRO A 624 4.71 6.67 19.25
N GLN A 625 5.48 6.01 20.11
CA GLN A 625 6.21 4.79 19.76
C GLN A 625 5.26 3.57 19.72
N SER A 626 4.23 3.68 18.88
CA SER A 626 3.24 2.62 18.63
C SER A 626 2.69 2.73 17.21
N PHE A 627 2.21 1.61 16.69
CA PHE A 627 1.53 1.59 15.39
C PHE A 627 0.08 2.04 15.57
N ILE A 628 -0.34 3.07 14.83
CA ILE A 628 -1.69 3.64 14.92
C ILE A 628 -2.58 3.00 13.84
N SER A 629 -3.72 2.48 14.30
CA SER A 629 -4.69 1.79 13.45
C SER A 629 -5.37 2.71 12.42
N GLN A 630 -6.16 2.11 11.55
CA GLN A 630 -6.91 2.81 10.51
C GLN A 630 -8.01 3.71 11.11
N GLY A 631 -8.33 4.77 10.38
CA GLY A 631 -9.38 5.72 10.73
C GLY A 631 -9.35 6.93 9.80
N THR A 632 -10.23 7.89 10.00
CA THR A 632 -10.10 9.22 9.40
C THR A 632 -8.85 9.92 9.94
N ARG A 633 -8.32 10.93 9.24
CA ARG A 633 -7.18 11.70 9.74
C ARG A 633 -7.44 12.26 11.14
N ALA A 634 -8.63 12.76 11.40
CA ALA A 634 -8.99 13.32 12.70
C ALA A 634 -8.92 12.28 13.83
N GLU A 635 -9.40 11.06 13.57
CA GLU A 635 -9.32 9.94 14.52
C GLU A 635 -7.88 9.50 14.73
N VAL A 636 -7.10 9.32 13.67
CA VAL A 636 -5.67 8.97 13.75
C VAL A 636 -4.88 10.00 14.54
N LEU A 637 -5.09 11.29 14.30
CA LEU A 637 -4.42 12.35 15.05
C LEU A 637 -4.90 12.43 16.51
N LYS A 638 -6.16 12.12 16.79
CA LYS A 638 -6.69 12.05 18.14
C LYS A 638 -6.06 10.90 18.93
N ASP A 639 -5.97 9.71 18.33
CA ASP A 639 -5.33 8.54 18.94
C ASP A 639 -3.83 8.77 19.19
N ALA A 640 -3.17 9.56 18.31
CA ALA A 640 -1.79 9.97 18.45
C ALA A 640 -1.58 11.15 19.42
N HIS A 641 -2.62 11.73 20.01
CA HIS A 641 -2.57 12.97 20.82
C HIS A 641 -1.98 14.16 20.06
N LEU A 642 -2.32 14.28 18.77
CA LEU A 642 -1.86 15.33 17.85
C LEU A 642 -3.01 16.18 17.30
N SER A 643 -4.22 16.06 17.86
CA SER A 643 -5.35 16.89 17.45
C SER A 643 -5.12 18.38 17.80
N ALA A 644 -5.87 19.28 17.15
CA ALA A 644 -5.83 20.70 17.48
C ALA A 644 -6.11 20.96 18.98
N GLN A 645 -6.94 20.13 19.63
CA GLN A 645 -7.20 20.22 21.07
C GLN A 645 -5.98 19.82 21.91
N ASP A 646 -5.22 18.80 21.48
CA ASP A 646 -4.00 18.37 22.18
C ASP A 646 -2.90 19.42 22.07
N ILE A 647 -2.74 20.01 20.89
CA ILE A 647 -1.80 21.12 20.63
C ILE A 647 -2.18 22.33 21.49
N LYS A 648 -3.46 22.69 21.56
CA LYS A 648 -3.97 23.76 22.41
C LYS A 648 -3.66 23.50 23.88
N ASN A 649 -3.92 22.28 24.38
CA ASN A 649 -3.65 21.91 25.77
C ASN A 649 -2.14 21.96 26.08
N ALA A 650 -1.29 21.65 25.13
CA ALA A 650 0.16 21.80 25.24
C ALA A 650 0.59 23.27 25.28
N GLY A 651 -0.14 24.16 24.61
CA GLY A 651 0.13 25.60 24.55
C GLY A 651 -0.34 26.42 25.75
N ILE A 652 -1.14 25.85 26.64
CA ILE A 652 -1.54 26.44 27.92
C ILE A 652 -0.47 26.18 28.96
#